data_668a34afe87e79552fa19bb0ddaa1bef
#
_entry.id   668a34afe87e79552fa19bb0ddaa1bef
#
_cell.length_a   1.000
_cell.length_b   1.000
_cell.length_c   1.000
_cell.angle_alpha   90.00
_cell.angle_beta   90.00
_cell.angle_gamma   90.00
#
_symmetry.space_group_name_H-M   'P 1'
#
loop_
_entity.id
_entity.type
_entity.pdbx_description
1 polymer ?
#
loop_
_entity_poly.entity_id
_entity_poly.type
_entity_poly.pdbx_seq_one_letter_code
_entity_poly.pdbx_strand_id
1 'polypeptide(L)'
;MKKSKKFLCLLLALVMAGSLLLLPAAAANTEQSGAERYPTVYVHGLMGWGARDQIYAVTPYWGLTSDLMPYLTGKGYESYAASVGPLSSAWDRACELYAQLTGTTVDYGAAHAAEYGHARYGVTYDKPLFEGWSADKKINLVGHSFGGATIRLFLDILADGSAQEQAAAKADGTEVSPFFQGGKADWVYSLTTLAAPHNGTTFLECCGDMTQFAAEVSTTMAKLLGISDFKGVYDFQLEQFGFYRKDGETVLEALDRVLHSDFLSHNDNVFRDLTIDRALELNDDIEIQPNVYYFSYAGDKTRQSALTGERTSAADMTPLFVPFANQMCSYYNQTTAGGFQIDKSWAPNDGLVNTVSALYPTNSAGKCLTKSGQTGYIQRDGYSNVSYQPGVWNVMPVRHYDHGNFIAGMPVPNLSSQSTTALRQFYLSLMGNLSHVTSAPTTPDQPAGLPFTDVAESRWSYSYIKEMYDAGVINGMTATTFAPAANVTRAQFVTMIARLADADVSGYASGPFADVPAGSWYAPYVNWAAANRIVSGTSATTFEPETKLSRAMIVEILYALEGEPAVTGKNPFSDVADNEWYTNAVIWAAQNEIVAGIGDGKFDPNGDATREQTATILHEYAMFKGCDVDVYGDLSAFTDMDKVSDFAKESMTWAVAESLISGAVVDHQTVLDPQGVTTREQFAMIMAMYVMNVLPLTPEEPTEPSVPTEPSVPTEPSVPAEPSVPAEPSVPAEPSVPAEPSVPAEPSAPQDQSVIEHS
;
A
#
# COMPACT_ATOMS: atom_id res chain seq x y z
N MET A 1 14.39 -7.69 -31.62
CA MET A 1 14.09 -6.78 -30.53
C MET A 1 12.74 -7.02 -29.83
N LYS A 2 11.64 -7.41 -30.51
CA LYS A 2 10.36 -7.80 -29.85
C LYS A 2 10.40 -9.10 -29.00
N LYS A 3 11.43 -9.94 -29.12
CA LYS A 3 11.57 -11.20 -28.37
C LYS A 3 12.25 -11.01 -26.98
N SER A 4 13.01 -9.94 -26.78
CA SER A 4 13.71 -9.65 -25.51
C SER A 4 12.78 -9.05 -24.45
N LYS A 5 11.86 -8.16 -24.85
CA LYS A 5 10.88 -7.57 -23.90
C LYS A 5 9.85 -8.60 -23.36
N LYS A 6 9.47 -9.59 -24.19
CA LYS A 6 8.63 -10.72 -23.73
C LYS A 6 9.38 -11.68 -22.80
N PHE A 7 10.70 -11.71 -22.89
CA PHE A 7 11.54 -12.58 -22.06
C PHE A 7 11.71 -12.00 -20.65
N LEU A 8 11.81 -10.69 -20.52
CA LEU A 8 11.91 -10.02 -19.20
C LEU A 8 10.57 -10.05 -18.45
N CYS A 9 9.45 -9.80 -19.13
CA CYS A 9 8.12 -10.00 -18.53
C CYS A 9 7.81 -11.48 -18.26
N LEU A 10 8.35 -12.40 -19.07
CA LEU A 10 8.22 -13.85 -18.85
C LEU A 10 9.16 -14.33 -17.73
N LEU A 11 10.31 -13.69 -17.53
CA LEU A 11 11.24 -14.00 -16.44
C LEU A 11 10.66 -13.53 -15.08
N LEU A 12 10.04 -12.35 -15.04
CA LEU A 12 9.29 -11.89 -13.86
C LEU A 12 8.06 -12.77 -13.58
N ALA A 13 7.34 -13.22 -14.61
CA ALA A 13 6.20 -14.15 -14.47
C ALA A 13 6.65 -15.58 -14.14
N LEU A 14 7.84 -16.03 -14.60
CA LEU A 14 8.41 -17.34 -14.28
C LEU A 14 9.03 -17.39 -12.88
N VAL A 15 9.55 -16.26 -12.37
CA VAL A 15 9.98 -16.15 -10.97
C VAL A 15 8.77 -16.21 -10.03
N MET A 16 7.59 -15.70 -10.47
CA MET A 16 6.35 -15.81 -9.69
C MET A 16 5.66 -17.19 -9.85
N ALA A 17 5.88 -17.93 -10.94
CA ALA A 17 5.28 -19.25 -11.15
C ALA A 17 6.16 -20.41 -10.62
N GLY A 18 7.45 -20.19 -10.35
CA GLY A 18 8.39 -21.19 -9.84
C GLY A 18 8.29 -21.48 -8.35
N SER A 19 7.52 -20.70 -7.58
CA SER A 19 7.35 -20.88 -6.13
C SER A 19 6.23 -21.85 -5.71
N LEU A 20 5.65 -22.59 -6.65
CA LEU A 20 4.56 -23.57 -6.40
C LEU A 20 5.02 -25.04 -6.51
N LEU A 21 6.28 -25.35 -6.20
CA LEU A 21 6.71 -26.73 -5.98
C LEU A 21 7.04 -26.92 -4.49
N LEU A 22 6.12 -27.61 -3.83
CA LEU A 22 6.21 -28.11 -2.47
C LEU A 22 7.52 -28.88 -2.26
N LEU A 23 8.47 -28.31 -1.51
CA LEU A 23 9.50 -29.04 -0.82
C LEU A 23 9.16 -29.08 0.67
N PRO A 24 9.38 -30.24 1.34
CA PRO A 24 9.01 -30.36 2.75
C PRO A 24 9.88 -29.41 3.58
N ALA A 25 9.22 -28.63 4.44
CA ALA A 25 9.86 -27.77 5.42
C ALA A 25 10.77 -28.64 6.31
N ALA A 26 12.08 -28.51 6.13
CA ALA A 26 13.03 -28.85 7.18
C ALA A 26 12.89 -27.77 8.26
N ALA A 27 12.36 -28.15 9.40
CA ALA A 27 12.27 -27.32 10.58
C ALA A 27 13.66 -26.84 10.97
N ALA A 28 13.97 -25.59 10.65
CA ALA A 28 15.05 -24.90 11.32
C ALA A 28 14.51 -24.42 12.68
N ASN A 29 14.85 -25.21 13.71
CA ASN A 29 14.73 -24.76 15.09
C ASN A 29 15.64 -23.54 15.30
N THR A 30 15.09 -22.35 15.20
CA THR A 30 15.59 -21.20 15.92
C THR A 30 14.56 -20.90 16.99
N GLU A 31 14.83 -21.36 18.20
CA GLU A 31 14.23 -20.80 19.41
C GLU A 31 14.60 -19.32 19.47
N GLN A 32 13.71 -18.50 18.92
CA GLN A 32 13.74 -17.06 19.13
C GLN A 32 12.78 -16.77 20.27
N SER A 33 13.34 -16.31 21.38
CA SER A 33 12.68 -15.93 22.61
C SER A 33 11.36 -15.19 22.39
N GLY A 34 10.32 -15.77 22.88
CA GLY A 34 8.98 -15.44 23.26
C GLY A 34 8.47 -14.00 23.23
N ALA A 35 8.39 -13.34 22.07
CA ALA A 35 7.40 -12.30 21.88
C ALA A 35 6.13 -12.99 21.35
N GLU A 36 5.04 -12.96 22.11
CA GLU A 36 3.75 -13.48 21.68
C GLU A 36 3.29 -12.63 20.48
N ARG A 37 3.19 -13.25 19.29
CA ARG A 37 2.64 -12.62 18.10
C ARG A 37 1.15 -12.95 18.04
N TYR A 38 0.32 -11.93 18.23
CA TYR A 38 -1.13 -12.08 18.08
C TYR A 38 -1.56 -12.10 16.61
N PRO A 39 -2.56 -12.90 16.24
CA PRO A 39 -3.17 -12.85 14.91
C PRO A 39 -3.67 -11.43 14.58
N THR A 40 -3.55 -11.04 13.32
CA THR A 40 -3.99 -9.72 12.86
C THR A 40 -5.19 -9.86 11.94
N VAL A 41 -6.25 -9.12 12.23
CA VAL A 41 -7.48 -9.08 11.44
C VAL A 41 -7.59 -7.74 10.73
N TYR A 42 -7.68 -7.80 9.41
CA TYR A 42 -7.71 -6.66 8.51
C TYR A 42 -9.14 -6.37 8.07
N VAL A 43 -9.60 -5.13 8.23
CA VAL A 43 -10.95 -4.68 7.88
C VAL A 43 -10.89 -3.62 6.79
N HIS A 44 -11.47 -3.93 5.64
CA HIS A 44 -11.48 -3.08 4.46
C HIS A 44 -12.36 -1.83 4.60
N GLY A 45 -12.20 -0.86 3.68
CA GLY A 45 -12.98 0.37 3.61
C GLY A 45 -14.25 0.27 2.76
N LEU A 46 -14.75 1.43 2.35
CA LEU A 46 -15.87 1.58 1.42
C LEU A 46 -15.63 0.78 0.13
N MET A 47 -16.66 0.08 -0.37
CA MET A 47 -16.60 -0.78 -1.57
C MET A 47 -15.54 -1.89 -1.51
N GLY A 48 -14.95 -2.16 -0.34
CA GLY A 48 -13.97 -3.22 -0.17
C GLY A 48 -14.59 -4.61 0.01
N TRP A 49 -13.75 -5.62 0.19
CA TRP A 49 -14.14 -7.02 0.39
C TRP A 49 -13.07 -7.78 1.18
N GLY A 50 -13.45 -8.89 1.77
CA GLY A 50 -12.57 -9.77 2.53
C GLY A 50 -12.42 -11.17 1.93
N ALA A 51 -11.73 -12.05 2.66
CA ALA A 51 -11.37 -13.39 2.18
C ALA A 51 -12.56 -14.34 1.95
N ARG A 52 -13.74 -14.02 2.49
CA ARG A 52 -14.96 -14.83 2.30
C ARG A 52 -15.75 -14.43 1.04
N ASP A 53 -15.45 -13.27 0.48
CA ASP A 53 -16.11 -12.79 -0.72
C ASP A 53 -15.55 -13.48 -1.97
N GLN A 54 -16.41 -13.88 -2.89
CA GLN A 54 -15.98 -14.62 -4.09
C GLN A 54 -14.97 -13.82 -4.95
N ILE A 55 -15.10 -12.50 -4.94
CA ILE A 55 -14.19 -11.61 -5.66
C ILE A 55 -12.75 -11.68 -5.13
N TYR A 56 -12.53 -12.05 -3.86
CA TYR A 56 -11.20 -12.15 -3.27
C TYR A 56 -10.30 -13.16 -4.02
N ALA A 57 -10.88 -14.23 -4.56
CA ALA A 57 -10.15 -15.21 -5.36
C ALA A 57 -9.66 -14.65 -6.71
N VAL A 58 -10.25 -13.55 -7.18
CA VAL A 58 -9.89 -12.89 -8.44
C VAL A 58 -8.91 -11.75 -8.17
N THR A 59 -9.21 -10.95 -7.16
CA THR A 59 -8.37 -9.83 -6.72
C THR A 59 -8.55 -9.64 -5.22
N PRO A 60 -7.52 -9.85 -4.39
CA PRO A 60 -7.59 -9.56 -2.97
C PRO A 60 -7.63 -8.04 -2.74
N TYR A 61 -8.41 -7.57 -1.77
CA TYR A 61 -8.43 -6.14 -1.42
C TYR A 61 -7.06 -5.67 -0.92
N TRP A 62 -6.41 -6.49 -0.11
CA TRP A 62 -5.10 -6.21 0.47
C TRP A 62 -3.99 -6.70 -0.46
N GLY A 63 -3.42 -5.76 -1.22
CA GLY A 63 -2.36 -6.02 -2.18
C GLY A 63 -2.81 -6.10 -3.63
N LEU A 64 -4.12 -6.11 -3.93
CA LEU A 64 -4.78 -6.20 -5.23
C LEU A 64 -4.27 -7.37 -6.11
N THR A 65 -3.08 -7.26 -6.68
CA THR A 65 -2.48 -8.29 -7.56
C THR A 65 -1.59 -9.27 -6.83
N SER A 66 -1.30 -9.02 -5.54
CA SER A 66 -0.41 -9.82 -4.72
C SER A 66 -0.99 -9.93 -3.32
N ASP A 67 -1.71 -11.03 -3.05
CA ASP A 67 -2.37 -11.23 -1.75
C ASP A 67 -1.38 -11.06 -0.58
N LEU A 68 -1.65 -10.05 0.22
CA LEU A 68 -0.80 -9.67 1.33
C LEU A 68 -0.94 -10.63 2.53
N MET A 69 -2.12 -11.25 2.71
CA MET A 69 -2.39 -12.12 3.86
C MET A 69 -1.49 -13.37 3.88
N PRO A 70 -1.40 -14.17 2.81
CA PRO A 70 -0.45 -15.30 2.76
C PRO A 70 1.01 -14.85 2.87
N TYR A 71 1.36 -13.70 2.29
CA TYR A 71 2.72 -13.16 2.38
C TYR A 71 3.11 -12.88 3.82
N LEU A 72 2.29 -12.16 4.58
CA LEU A 72 2.55 -11.82 5.98
C LEU A 72 2.54 -13.07 6.88
N THR A 73 1.60 -13.99 6.65
CA THR A 73 1.54 -15.27 7.36
C THR A 73 2.82 -16.09 7.11
N GLY A 74 3.32 -16.12 5.87
CA GLY A 74 4.60 -16.75 5.51
C GLY A 74 5.82 -16.10 6.16
N LYS A 75 5.73 -14.85 6.58
CA LYS A 75 6.76 -14.13 7.38
C LYS A 75 6.54 -14.30 8.90
N GLY A 76 5.60 -15.14 9.32
CA GLY A 76 5.31 -15.44 10.73
C GLY A 76 4.34 -14.47 11.40
N TYR A 77 3.59 -13.68 10.62
CA TYR A 77 2.52 -12.80 11.10
C TYR A 77 1.17 -13.33 10.62
N GLU A 78 0.52 -14.14 11.45
CA GLU A 78 -0.79 -14.73 11.16
C GLU A 78 -1.81 -13.63 10.82
N SER A 79 -2.32 -13.61 9.57
CA SER A 79 -3.08 -12.49 9.01
C SER A 79 -4.35 -12.95 8.33
N TYR A 80 -5.48 -12.26 8.61
CA TYR A 80 -6.82 -12.58 8.11
C TYR A 80 -7.54 -11.35 7.60
N ALA A 81 -8.14 -11.43 6.41
CA ALA A 81 -8.97 -10.37 5.83
C ALA A 81 -10.46 -10.65 6.14
N ALA A 82 -11.07 -9.84 6.98
CA ALA A 82 -12.49 -9.95 7.29
C ALA A 82 -13.35 -9.40 6.14
N SER A 83 -14.51 -10.03 5.92
CA SER A 83 -15.54 -9.61 4.94
C SER A 83 -16.68 -8.94 5.68
N VAL A 84 -16.87 -7.63 5.50
CA VAL A 84 -17.97 -6.87 6.12
C VAL A 84 -18.71 -6.07 5.05
N GLY A 85 -19.92 -5.65 5.31
CA GLY A 85 -20.77 -4.96 4.32
C GLY A 85 -20.07 -3.73 3.72
N PRO A 86 -19.85 -3.69 2.38
CA PRO A 86 -19.10 -2.60 1.74
C PRO A 86 -19.78 -1.23 1.82
N LEU A 87 -21.12 -1.22 2.01
CA LEU A 87 -21.95 -0.01 2.11
C LEU A 87 -22.64 0.14 3.47
N SER A 88 -22.56 -0.87 4.34
CA SER A 88 -23.19 -0.88 5.66
C SER A 88 -22.54 0.18 6.59
N SER A 89 -23.29 0.57 7.64
CA SER A 89 -22.80 1.46 8.70
C SER A 89 -21.64 0.85 9.48
N ALA A 90 -20.95 1.65 10.27
CA ALA A 90 -19.91 1.18 11.19
C ALA A 90 -20.46 0.18 12.21
N TRP A 91 -21.71 0.35 12.65
CA TRP A 91 -22.39 -0.54 13.58
C TRP A 91 -22.64 -1.93 12.98
N ASP A 92 -23.30 -1.99 11.82
CA ASP A 92 -23.59 -3.24 11.13
C ASP A 92 -22.29 -4.02 10.86
N ARG A 93 -21.27 -3.33 10.33
CA ARG A 93 -19.96 -3.91 10.06
C ARG A 93 -19.26 -4.42 11.32
N ALA A 94 -19.45 -3.76 12.47
CA ALA A 94 -18.93 -4.24 13.75
C ALA A 94 -19.62 -5.52 14.19
N CYS A 95 -20.95 -5.64 14.02
CA CYS A 95 -21.72 -6.85 14.28
C CYS A 95 -21.30 -8.02 13.37
N GLU A 96 -21.09 -7.75 12.09
CA GLU A 96 -20.61 -8.72 11.10
C GLU A 96 -19.18 -9.20 11.43
N LEU A 97 -18.29 -8.30 11.83
CA LEU A 97 -16.93 -8.63 12.26
C LEU A 97 -16.96 -9.55 13.49
N TYR A 98 -17.81 -9.23 14.48
CA TYR A 98 -17.95 -10.07 15.67
C TYR A 98 -18.44 -11.49 15.32
N ALA A 99 -19.46 -11.60 14.48
CA ALA A 99 -19.99 -12.87 14.04
C ALA A 99 -18.95 -13.72 13.28
N GLN A 100 -18.10 -13.09 12.45
CA GLN A 100 -17.01 -13.80 11.77
C GLN A 100 -15.93 -14.28 12.74
N LEU A 101 -15.56 -13.47 13.73
CA LEU A 101 -14.57 -13.84 14.73
C LEU A 101 -15.02 -14.97 15.64
N THR A 102 -16.32 -15.10 15.87
CA THR A 102 -16.92 -16.09 16.77
C THR A 102 -17.54 -17.30 16.07
N GLY A 103 -17.76 -17.23 14.74
CA GLY A 103 -18.45 -18.28 13.99
C GLY A 103 -19.93 -18.37 14.38
N THR A 104 -20.62 -17.24 14.43
CA THR A 104 -22.03 -17.13 14.86
C THR A 104 -22.89 -16.44 13.79
N THR A 105 -24.20 -16.34 14.08
CA THR A 105 -25.11 -15.50 13.28
C THR A 105 -24.88 -14.03 13.64
N VAL A 106 -24.88 -13.16 12.62
CA VAL A 106 -24.85 -11.71 12.82
C VAL A 106 -26.11 -11.30 13.57
N ASP A 107 -25.97 -10.61 14.69
CA ASP A 107 -27.05 -9.97 15.44
C ASP A 107 -26.75 -8.45 15.45
N TYR A 108 -27.50 -7.70 14.65
CA TYR A 108 -27.37 -6.25 14.54
C TYR A 108 -27.94 -5.49 15.75
N GLY A 109 -28.64 -6.22 16.64
CA GLY A 109 -29.30 -5.66 17.82
C GLY A 109 -30.79 -5.43 17.60
N ALA A 110 -31.57 -5.61 18.64
CA ALA A 110 -33.03 -5.44 18.57
C ALA A 110 -33.43 -3.96 18.50
N ALA A 111 -32.77 -3.09 19.26
CA ALA A 111 -33.03 -1.67 19.29
C ALA A 111 -32.56 -1.02 17.98
N HIS A 112 -31.32 -1.30 17.56
CA HIS A 112 -30.74 -0.78 16.33
C HIS A 112 -31.58 -1.18 15.09
N ALA A 113 -31.91 -2.46 14.94
CA ALA A 113 -32.74 -2.94 13.84
C ALA A 113 -34.12 -2.29 13.80
N ALA A 114 -34.72 -2.03 14.97
CA ALA A 114 -36.02 -1.34 15.06
C ALA A 114 -35.91 0.16 14.75
N GLU A 115 -34.81 0.81 15.14
CA GLU A 115 -34.56 2.23 14.87
C GLU A 115 -34.38 2.51 13.39
N TYR A 116 -33.57 1.65 12.71
CA TYR A 116 -33.22 1.86 11.30
C TYR A 116 -34.07 1.06 10.32
N GLY A 117 -35.00 0.23 10.81
CA GLY A 117 -36.03 -0.43 9.98
C GLY A 117 -35.53 -1.59 9.12
N HIS A 118 -34.58 -2.37 9.62
CA HIS A 118 -34.03 -3.55 8.95
C HIS A 118 -34.12 -4.81 9.81
N ALA A 119 -33.72 -5.97 9.26
CA ALA A 119 -33.74 -7.23 9.99
C ALA A 119 -32.66 -7.27 11.09
N ARG A 120 -33.03 -7.80 12.27
CA ARG A 120 -32.12 -7.95 13.40
C ARG A 120 -30.99 -8.95 13.10
N TYR A 121 -31.27 -10.02 12.39
CA TYR A 121 -30.31 -11.10 12.14
C TYR A 121 -29.89 -11.11 10.68
N GLY A 122 -28.58 -11.26 10.48
CA GLY A 122 -27.96 -11.38 9.17
C GLY A 122 -27.41 -12.78 8.90
N VAL A 123 -26.30 -12.86 8.19
CA VAL A 123 -25.65 -14.09 7.77
C VAL A 123 -25.15 -14.91 8.96
N THR A 124 -25.18 -16.24 8.84
CA THR A 124 -24.57 -17.17 9.80
C THR A 124 -23.22 -17.65 9.30
N TYR A 125 -22.21 -17.58 10.15
CA TYR A 125 -20.89 -18.12 9.90
C TYR A 125 -20.72 -19.44 10.66
N ASP A 126 -20.58 -20.55 9.93
CA ASP A 126 -20.45 -21.89 10.54
C ASP A 126 -19.13 -22.11 11.30
N LYS A 127 -18.13 -21.28 11.05
CA LYS A 127 -16.81 -21.35 11.66
C LYS A 127 -16.26 -19.95 11.91
N PRO A 128 -15.51 -19.78 13.01
CA PRO A 128 -14.81 -18.53 13.26
C PRO A 128 -13.76 -18.26 12.18
N LEU A 129 -13.33 -17.02 12.08
CA LEU A 129 -12.27 -16.60 11.15
C LEU A 129 -10.95 -17.33 11.50
N PHE A 130 -10.69 -17.52 12.78
CA PHE A 130 -9.65 -18.39 13.33
C PHE A 130 -10.08 -18.89 14.73
N GLU A 131 -9.49 -19.98 15.19
CA GLU A 131 -9.89 -20.63 16.43
C GLU A 131 -9.26 -20.00 17.68
N GLY A 132 -10.05 -19.90 18.75
CA GLY A 132 -9.55 -19.62 20.09
C GLY A 132 -9.39 -18.13 20.44
N TRP A 133 -10.03 -17.21 19.73
CA TRP A 133 -10.05 -15.79 20.09
C TRP A 133 -10.60 -15.58 21.49
N SER A 134 -9.83 -14.95 22.36
CA SER A 134 -10.12 -14.76 23.79
C SER A 134 -9.18 -13.75 24.43
N ALA A 135 -9.30 -13.52 25.75
CA ALA A 135 -8.33 -12.74 26.52
C ALA A 135 -6.91 -13.32 26.51
N ASP A 136 -6.78 -14.66 26.39
CA ASP A 136 -5.48 -15.34 26.33
C ASP A 136 -4.91 -15.39 24.91
N LYS A 137 -5.75 -15.36 23.89
CA LYS A 137 -5.38 -15.29 22.47
C LYS A 137 -5.98 -14.04 21.85
N LYS A 138 -5.36 -12.91 22.13
CA LYS A 138 -5.77 -11.58 21.65
C LYS A 138 -5.59 -11.43 20.14
N ILE A 139 -6.11 -10.35 19.58
CA ILE A 139 -5.91 -9.97 18.18
C ILE A 139 -5.36 -8.55 18.05
N ASN A 140 -4.67 -8.32 16.93
CA ASN A 140 -4.47 -6.99 16.39
C ASN A 140 -5.58 -6.70 15.38
N LEU A 141 -6.09 -5.48 15.36
CA LEU A 141 -7.04 -4.98 14.38
C LEU A 141 -6.35 -3.96 13.47
N VAL A 142 -6.49 -4.10 12.16
CA VAL A 142 -6.00 -3.14 11.17
C VAL A 142 -7.16 -2.73 10.28
N GLY A 143 -7.55 -1.46 10.30
CA GLY A 143 -8.65 -0.93 9.49
C GLY A 143 -8.16 0.10 8.48
N HIS A 144 -8.45 -0.11 7.20
CA HIS A 144 -8.18 0.87 6.14
C HIS A 144 -9.43 1.70 5.86
N SER A 145 -9.25 3.04 5.70
CA SER A 145 -10.35 3.91 5.34
C SER A 145 -11.51 3.79 6.35
N PHE A 146 -12.73 3.61 5.90
CA PHE A 146 -13.90 3.37 6.76
C PHE A 146 -13.77 2.12 7.65
N GLY A 147 -12.92 1.15 7.29
CA GLY A 147 -12.56 0.03 8.17
C GLY A 147 -11.99 0.48 9.52
N GLY A 148 -11.31 1.65 9.55
CA GLY A 148 -10.83 2.26 10.78
C GLY A 148 -11.95 2.72 11.71
N ALA A 149 -13.01 3.32 11.18
CA ALA A 149 -14.22 3.66 11.95
C ALA A 149 -14.91 2.39 12.48
N THR A 150 -15.03 1.37 11.62
CA THR A 150 -15.60 0.06 11.97
C THR A 150 -14.90 -0.58 13.17
N ILE A 151 -13.56 -0.71 13.14
CA ILE A 151 -12.83 -1.39 14.23
C ILE A 151 -12.80 -0.57 15.52
N ARG A 152 -12.93 0.75 15.44
CA ARG A 152 -13.05 1.61 16.64
C ARG A 152 -14.37 1.37 17.35
N LEU A 153 -15.49 1.42 16.62
CA LEU A 153 -16.81 1.13 17.18
C LEU A 153 -16.92 -0.32 17.63
N PHE A 154 -16.33 -1.27 16.87
CA PHE A 154 -16.24 -2.66 17.27
C PHE A 154 -15.57 -2.84 18.64
N LEU A 155 -14.42 -2.19 18.85
CA LEU A 155 -13.71 -2.27 20.13
C LEU A 155 -14.50 -1.64 21.27
N ASP A 156 -15.17 -0.54 21.04
CA ASP A 156 -16.01 0.15 22.02
C ASP A 156 -17.17 -0.75 22.49
N ILE A 157 -17.95 -1.29 21.55
CA ILE A 157 -19.04 -2.22 21.88
C ILE A 157 -18.51 -3.49 22.55
N LEU A 158 -17.36 -4.03 22.10
CA LEU A 158 -16.74 -5.19 22.70
C LEU A 158 -16.30 -4.94 24.16
N ALA A 159 -15.85 -3.73 24.45
CA ALA A 159 -15.38 -3.29 25.75
C ALA A 159 -16.52 -2.92 26.69
N ASP A 160 -17.40 -2.04 26.25
CA ASP A 160 -18.36 -1.38 27.12
C ASP A 160 -19.81 -1.89 26.90
N GLY A 161 -20.04 -2.64 25.81
CA GLY A 161 -21.34 -3.19 25.44
C GLY A 161 -22.29 -2.14 24.87
N SER A 162 -23.58 -2.47 24.83
CA SER A 162 -24.66 -1.55 24.46
C SER A 162 -25.81 -1.65 25.46
N ALA A 163 -25.96 -0.64 26.30
CA ALA A 163 -27.04 -0.57 27.27
C ALA A 163 -28.44 -0.56 26.59
N GLN A 164 -28.54 0.03 25.41
CA GLN A 164 -29.75 0.09 24.63
C GLN A 164 -30.16 -1.29 24.14
N GLU A 165 -29.22 -2.07 23.58
CA GLU A 165 -29.50 -3.44 23.12
C GLU A 165 -29.79 -4.39 24.27
N GLN A 166 -29.09 -4.24 25.41
CA GLN A 166 -29.38 -5.01 26.61
C GLN A 166 -30.80 -4.74 27.15
N ALA A 167 -31.23 -3.46 27.13
CA ALA A 167 -32.57 -3.08 27.54
C ALA A 167 -33.66 -3.58 26.58
N ALA A 168 -33.43 -3.51 25.27
CA ALA A 168 -34.33 -4.00 24.23
C ALA A 168 -34.51 -5.52 24.35
N ALA A 169 -33.42 -6.28 24.41
CA ALA A 169 -33.48 -7.74 24.57
C ALA A 169 -34.23 -8.16 25.83
N LYS A 170 -34.02 -7.44 26.94
CA LYS A 170 -34.75 -7.66 28.18
C LYS A 170 -36.27 -7.37 28.03
N ALA A 171 -36.63 -6.31 27.31
CA ALA A 171 -38.03 -5.94 27.06
C ALA A 171 -38.74 -7.00 26.20
N ASP A 172 -38.06 -7.51 25.18
CA ASP A 172 -38.59 -8.53 24.27
C ASP A 172 -38.51 -9.96 24.79
N GLY A 173 -37.82 -10.18 25.94
CA GLY A 173 -37.57 -11.50 26.49
C GLY A 173 -36.66 -12.37 25.63
N THR A 174 -35.78 -11.76 24.83
CA THR A 174 -34.78 -12.42 23.98
C THR A 174 -33.42 -12.41 24.63
N GLU A 175 -32.52 -13.29 24.20
CA GLU A 175 -31.11 -13.23 24.63
C GLU A 175 -30.41 -12.04 23.96
N VAL A 176 -29.56 -11.38 24.74
CA VAL A 176 -28.66 -10.34 24.23
C VAL A 176 -27.41 -10.99 23.67
N SER A 177 -26.97 -10.55 22.48
CA SER A 177 -25.69 -11.01 21.92
C SER A 177 -24.54 -10.78 22.92
N PRO A 178 -23.65 -11.76 23.09
CA PRO A 178 -22.43 -11.57 23.91
C PRO A 178 -21.58 -10.37 23.47
N PHE A 179 -21.71 -9.89 22.24
CA PHE A 179 -21.08 -8.68 21.75
C PHE A 179 -21.56 -7.43 22.51
N PHE A 180 -22.88 -7.30 22.67
CA PHE A 180 -23.49 -6.15 23.37
C PHE A 180 -23.40 -6.22 24.89
N GLN A 181 -22.86 -7.32 25.46
CA GLN A 181 -22.64 -7.42 26.91
C GLN A 181 -21.41 -6.67 27.38
N GLY A 182 -20.43 -6.39 26.49
CA GLY A 182 -19.16 -5.78 26.85
C GLY A 182 -18.21 -6.66 27.65
N GLY A 183 -17.25 -6.02 28.33
CA GLY A 183 -16.31 -6.67 29.24
C GLY A 183 -15.18 -7.44 28.57
N LYS A 184 -14.92 -7.23 27.26
CA LYS A 184 -13.95 -7.98 26.47
C LYS A 184 -12.88 -7.08 25.81
N ALA A 185 -12.61 -5.89 26.36
CA ALA A 185 -11.58 -4.99 25.84
C ALA A 185 -10.20 -5.67 25.72
N ASP A 186 -9.90 -6.57 26.67
CA ASP A 186 -8.64 -7.31 26.74
C ASP A 186 -8.50 -8.44 25.70
N TRP A 187 -9.53 -8.70 24.88
CA TRP A 187 -9.46 -9.60 23.72
C TRP A 187 -8.80 -8.95 22.49
N VAL A 188 -8.63 -7.61 22.54
CA VAL A 188 -7.90 -6.85 21.53
C VAL A 188 -6.60 -6.35 22.12
N TYR A 189 -5.50 -6.60 21.42
CA TYR A 189 -4.17 -6.15 21.83
C TYR A 189 -3.85 -4.77 21.27
N SER A 190 -4.06 -4.59 19.96
CA SER A 190 -3.84 -3.31 19.29
C SER A 190 -4.89 -3.01 18.24
N LEU A 191 -5.07 -1.72 17.98
CA LEU A 191 -5.94 -1.17 16.95
C LEU A 191 -5.13 -0.19 16.10
N THR A 192 -4.99 -0.49 14.81
CA THR A 192 -4.26 0.32 13.84
C THR A 192 -5.20 0.83 12.76
N THR A 193 -5.14 2.11 12.46
CA THR A 193 -5.90 2.72 11.37
C THR A 193 -4.97 3.22 10.27
N LEU A 194 -5.37 2.97 9.02
CA LEU A 194 -4.68 3.38 7.81
C LEU A 194 -5.60 4.32 7.03
N ALA A 195 -5.25 5.59 6.90
CA ALA A 195 -6.06 6.59 6.20
C ALA A 195 -7.53 6.61 6.65
N ALA A 196 -7.80 6.45 7.96
CA ALA A 196 -9.16 6.36 8.46
C ALA A 196 -9.78 7.75 8.69
N PRO A 197 -11.02 7.99 8.23
CA PRO A 197 -11.74 9.24 8.46
C PRO A 197 -12.30 9.30 9.88
N HIS A 198 -11.41 9.44 10.88
CA HIS A 198 -11.80 9.47 12.30
C HIS A 198 -12.82 10.55 12.63
N ASN A 199 -12.73 11.68 11.92
CA ASN A 199 -13.59 12.84 12.13
C ASN A 199 -14.45 13.15 10.88
N GLY A 200 -14.74 12.12 10.07
CA GLY A 200 -15.40 12.29 8.79
C GLY A 200 -14.46 12.80 7.70
N THR A 201 -15.03 13.21 6.57
CA THR A 201 -14.25 13.70 5.42
C THR A 201 -14.97 14.83 4.69
N THR A 202 -14.22 15.87 4.28
CA THR A 202 -14.74 16.92 3.41
C THR A 202 -15.07 16.43 2.00
N PHE A 203 -14.62 15.25 1.65
CA PHE A 203 -14.98 14.59 0.40
C PHE A 203 -16.50 14.50 0.23
N LEU A 204 -17.23 14.16 1.28
CA LEU A 204 -18.70 14.16 1.29
C LEU A 204 -19.30 15.56 1.31
N GLU A 205 -18.70 16.45 2.07
CA GLU A 205 -19.21 17.82 2.26
C GLU A 205 -19.10 18.65 0.96
N CYS A 206 -18.14 18.30 0.07
CA CYS A 206 -17.98 18.96 -1.23
C CYS A 206 -19.14 18.68 -2.21
N CYS A 207 -19.95 17.66 -1.95
CA CYS A 207 -20.97 17.16 -2.87
C CYS A 207 -22.36 17.57 -2.35
N GLY A 208 -23.15 18.25 -3.20
CA GLY A 208 -24.43 18.79 -2.78
C GLY A 208 -25.58 17.77 -2.67
N ASP A 209 -25.49 16.63 -3.37
CA ASP A 209 -26.49 15.56 -3.41
C ASP A 209 -25.86 14.23 -3.04
N MET A 210 -26.24 13.70 -1.89
CA MET A 210 -25.68 12.46 -1.34
C MET A 210 -25.95 11.25 -2.24
N THR A 211 -27.12 11.17 -2.88
CA THR A 211 -27.46 10.04 -3.73
C THR A 211 -26.64 10.04 -5.01
N GLN A 212 -26.56 11.20 -5.68
CA GLN A 212 -25.70 11.34 -6.86
C GLN A 212 -24.25 11.08 -6.50
N PHE A 213 -23.79 11.60 -5.38
CA PHE A 213 -22.44 11.41 -4.89
C PHE A 213 -22.14 9.93 -4.59
N ALA A 214 -22.98 9.24 -3.82
CA ALA A 214 -22.83 7.81 -3.54
C ALA A 214 -22.73 7.00 -4.81
N ALA A 215 -23.55 7.32 -5.82
CA ALA A 215 -23.52 6.67 -7.13
C ALA A 215 -22.22 6.94 -7.89
N GLU A 216 -21.77 8.19 -7.96
CA GLU A 216 -20.54 8.57 -8.64
C GLU A 216 -19.30 7.94 -8.00
N VAL A 217 -19.20 8.00 -6.67
CA VAL A 217 -18.07 7.43 -5.92
C VAL A 217 -18.03 5.93 -6.06
N SER A 218 -19.14 5.26 -5.74
CA SER A 218 -19.18 3.80 -5.78
C SER A 218 -18.98 3.27 -7.20
N THR A 219 -19.57 3.93 -8.21
CA THR A 219 -19.35 3.61 -9.63
C THR A 219 -17.88 3.81 -10.02
N THR A 220 -17.29 4.91 -9.58
CA THR A 220 -15.88 5.21 -9.83
C THR A 220 -15.00 4.17 -9.15
N MET A 221 -15.22 3.86 -7.88
CA MET A 221 -14.49 2.83 -7.16
C MET A 221 -14.64 1.45 -7.82
N ALA A 222 -15.85 1.05 -8.22
CA ALA A 222 -16.07 -0.22 -8.92
C ALA A 222 -15.31 -0.31 -10.26
N LYS A 223 -15.28 0.79 -11.03
CA LYS A 223 -14.51 0.86 -12.29
C LYS A 223 -13.01 0.77 -12.05
N LEU A 224 -12.53 1.41 -11.00
CA LEU A 224 -11.11 1.45 -10.65
C LEU A 224 -10.60 0.14 -10.13
N LEU A 225 -11.35 -0.49 -9.26
CA LEU A 225 -11.07 -1.82 -8.77
C LEU A 225 -11.22 -2.88 -9.87
N GLY A 226 -11.66 -2.45 -11.09
CA GLY A 226 -11.84 -3.36 -12.23
C GLY A 226 -12.99 -4.36 -12.04
N ILE A 227 -13.91 -4.08 -11.10
CA ILE A 227 -14.98 -5.00 -10.72
C ILE A 227 -16.34 -4.64 -11.35
N SER A 228 -16.43 -3.51 -12.05
CA SER A 228 -17.69 -2.96 -12.60
C SER A 228 -18.51 -3.98 -13.39
N ASP A 229 -17.85 -4.79 -14.20
CA ASP A 229 -18.48 -5.75 -15.12
C ASP A 229 -18.54 -7.18 -14.56
N PHE A 230 -18.06 -7.40 -13.33
CA PHE A 230 -18.10 -8.71 -12.70
C PHE A 230 -19.55 -9.09 -12.37
N LYS A 231 -19.90 -10.33 -12.70
CA LYS A 231 -21.26 -10.84 -12.50
C LYS A 231 -21.29 -11.87 -11.39
N GLY A 232 -22.11 -11.60 -10.39
CA GLY A 232 -22.41 -12.57 -9.33
C GLY A 232 -21.24 -12.93 -8.41
N VAL A 233 -20.12 -12.20 -8.45
CA VAL A 233 -18.94 -12.45 -7.60
C VAL A 233 -18.75 -11.40 -6.52
N TYR A 234 -19.43 -10.25 -6.63
CA TYR A 234 -19.41 -9.18 -5.64
C TYR A 234 -20.76 -9.08 -4.96
N ASP A 235 -20.77 -9.00 -3.63
CA ASP A 235 -21.95 -8.89 -2.80
C ASP A 235 -21.85 -7.63 -1.93
N PHE A 236 -22.95 -6.86 -1.87
CA PHE A 236 -23.02 -5.70 -1.01
C PHE A 236 -23.34 -6.04 0.45
N GLN A 237 -23.71 -7.30 0.72
CA GLN A 237 -24.03 -7.80 2.06
C GLN A 237 -25.08 -6.89 2.75
N LEU A 238 -26.19 -6.66 2.09
CA LEU A 238 -27.30 -5.80 2.53
C LEU A 238 -28.63 -6.57 2.68
N GLU A 239 -28.54 -7.88 3.00
CA GLU A 239 -29.70 -8.76 3.18
C GLU A 239 -30.59 -8.28 4.33
N GLN A 240 -30.03 -7.65 5.36
CA GLN A 240 -30.80 -7.06 6.47
C GLN A 240 -31.79 -6.00 5.99
N PHE A 241 -31.46 -5.27 4.91
CA PHE A 241 -32.37 -4.33 4.24
C PHE A 241 -33.20 -4.96 3.11
N GLY A 242 -33.10 -6.30 2.91
CA GLY A 242 -33.80 -7.01 1.85
C GLY A 242 -33.17 -6.94 0.47
N PHE A 243 -31.93 -6.47 0.36
CA PHE A 243 -31.17 -6.42 -0.88
C PHE A 243 -30.31 -7.67 -1.05
N TYR A 244 -30.83 -8.63 -1.79
CA TYR A 244 -30.13 -9.87 -2.11
C TYR A 244 -29.41 -9.75 -3.45
N ARG A 245 -28.26 -10.42 -3.56
CA ARG A 245 -27.55 -10.57 -4.82
C ARG A 245 -28.44 -11.28 -5.86
N LYS A 246 -28.41 -10.79 -7.11
CA LYS A 246 -29.13 -11.41 -8.23
C LYS A 246 -28.16 -12.05 -9.21
N ASP A 247 -28.51 -13.27 -9.67
CA ASP A 247 -27.71 -13.97 -10.66
C ASP A 247 -27.64 -13.20 -11.98
N GLY A 248 -26.43 -13.06 -12.51
CA GLY A 248 -26.15 -12.38 -13.78
C GLY A 248 -26.15 -10.86 -13.73
N GLU A 249 -26.44 -10.24 -12.59
CA GLU A 249 -26.34 -8.80 -12.36
C GLU A 249 -24.85 -8.40 -12.24
N THR A 250 -24.46 -7.34 -12.91
CA THR A 250 -23.12 -6.73 -12.75
C THR A 250 -23.05 -5.93 -11.45
N VAL A 251 -21.85 -5.62 -10.99
CA VAL A 251 -21.65 -4.77 -9.80
C VAL A 251 -22.32 -3.40 -9.98
N LEU A 252 -22.23 -2.81 -11.17
CA LEU A 252 -22.85 -1.51 -11.44
C LEU A 252 -24.39 -1.58 -11.45
N GLU A 253 -24.98 -2.65 -12.01
CA GLU A 253 -26.44 -2.84 -11.99
C GLU A 253 -26.96 -3.06 -10.56
N ALA A 254 -26.22 -3.83 -9.75
CA ALA A 254 -26.56 -4.04 -8.35
C ALA A 254 -26.44 -2.74 -7.54
N LEU A 255 -25.38 -1.98 -7.77
CA LEU A 255 -25.15 -0.68 -7.13
C LEU A 255 -26.26 0.32 -7.48
N ASP A 256 -26.58 0.45 -8.77
CA ASP A 256 -27.67 1.31 -9.24
C ASP A 256 -29.00 0.96 -8.56
N ARG A 257 -29.29 -0.33 -8.46
CA ARG A 257 -30.51 -0.83 -7.78
C ARG A 257 -30.54 -0.47 -6.28
N VAL A 258 -29.42 -0.57 -5.59
CA VAL A 258 -29.33 -0.24 -4.16
C VAL A 258 -29.44 1.27 -3.93
N LEU A 259 -28.68 2.07 -4.67
CA LEU A 259 -28.62 3.52 -4.46
C LEU A 259 -29.89 4.27 -4.90
N HIS A 260 -30.66 3.73 -5.87
CA HIS A 260 -31.95 4.27 -6.29
C HIS A 260 -33.15 3.70 -5.51
N SER A 261 -32.89 2.90 -4.46
CA SER A 261 -33.90 2.44 -3.52
C SER A 261 -34.05 3.38 -2.33
N ASP A 262 -34.74 2.94 -1.29
CA ASP A 262 -34.85 3.63 0.00
C ASP A 262 -33.63 3.39 0.94
N PHE A 263 -32.62 2.63 0.51
CA PHE A 263 -31.44 2.29 1.32
C PHE A 263 -30.80 3.50 1.99
N LEU A 264 -30.54 4.56 1.23
CA LEU A 264 -29.93 5.77 1.78
C LEU A 264 -30.84 6.49 2.80
N SER A 265 -32.16 6.30 2.73
CA SER A 265 -33.11 6.93 3.65
C SER A 265 -33.16 6.27 5.02
N HIS A 266 -32.64 5.06 5.17
CA HIS A 266 -32.53 4.40 6.48
C HIS A 266 -31.49 5.09 7.40
N ASN A 267 -30.60 5.92 6.87
CA ASN A 267 -29.51 6.59 7.62
C ASN A 267 -28.57 5.65 8.36
N ASP A 268 -28.58 4.36 8.03
CA ASP A 268 -27.72 3.32 8.57
C ASP A 268 -26.82 2.80 7.46
N ASN A 269 -25.87 3.62 7.07
CA ASN A 269 -24.99 3.32 5.95
C ASN A 269 -23.69 4.12 6.05
N VAL A 270 -22.69 3.67 5.30
CA VAL A 270 -21.35 4.25 5.26
C VAL A 270 -21.35 5.74 4.90
N PHE A 271 -22.23 6.19 4.02
CA PHE A 271 -22.27 7.59 3.57
C PHE A 271 -22.70 8.53 4.69
N ARG A 272 -23.63 8.09 5.53
CA ARG A 272 -24.01 8.85 6.73
C ARG A 272 -22.86 8.92 7.74
N ASP A 273 -22.22 7.79 8.02
CA ASP A 273 -21.16 7.70 9.03
C ASP A 273 -19.86 8.40 8.62
N LEU A 274 -19.63 8.63 7.31
CA LEU A 274 -18.49 9.37 6.79
C LEU A 274 -18.65 10.89 6.86
N THR A 275 -19.87 11.42 7.12
CA THR A 275 -20.05 12.87 7.32
C THR A 275 -19.31 13.33 8.58
N ILE A 276 -18.81 14.57 8.57
CA ILE A 276 -18.09 15.13 9.72
C ILE A 276 -18.98 15.15 10.96
N ASP A 277 -20.20 15.62 10.82
CA ASP A 277 -21.13 15.74 11.95
C ASP A 277 -21.40 14.37 12.60
N ARG A 278 -21.68 13.32 11.79
CA ARG A 278 -21.95 11.99 12.32
C ARG A 278 -20.71 11.32 12.91
N ALA A 279 -19.54 11.49 12.29
CA ALA A 279 -18.31 10.97 12.84
C ALA A 279 -17.97 11.57 14.20
N LEU A 280 -18.23 12.88 14.40
CA LEU A 280 -18.04 13.54 15.69
C LEU A 280 -19.06 13.06 16.73
N GLU A 281 -20.35 12.86 16.36
CA GLU A 281 -21.36 12.24 17.23
C GLU A 281 -20.90 10.85 17.71
N LEU A 282 -20.42 9.97 16.80
CA LEU A 282 -19.89 8.66 17.17
C LEU A 282 -18.66 8.77 18.09
N ASN A 283 -17.82 9.78 17.86
CA ASN A 283 -16.62 10.00 18.69
C ASN A 283 -16.95 10.51 20.10
N ASP A 284 -18.12 11.12 20.32
CA ASP A 284 -18.54 11.52 21.66
C ASP A 284 -18.83 10.30 22.55
N ASP A 285 -19.24 9.17 21.96
CA ASP A 285 -19.59 7.94 22.65
C ASP A 285 -18.44 6.93 22.73
N ILE A 286 -17.53 6.91 21.72
CA ILE A 286 -16.42 5.93 21.64
C ILE A 286 -15.28 6.31 22.57
N GLU A 287 -14.98 5.44 23.52
CA GLU A 287 -13.93 5.65 24.51
C GLU A 287 -12.60 4.94 24.16
N ILE A 288 -11.47 5.56 24.54
CA ILE A 288 -10.14 4.97 24.39
C ILE A 288 -9.93 3.96 25.52
N GLN A 289 -9.78 2.67 25.18
CA GLN A 289 -9.56 1.60 26.17
C GLN A 289 -8.13 1.63 26.71
N PRO A 290 -7.92 1.62 28.05
CA PRO A 290 -6.62 1.94 28.66
C PRO A 290 -5.53 0.91 28.40
N ASN A 291 -5.88 -0.34 28.09
CA ASN A 291 -4.94 -1.45 27.90
C ASN A 291 -4.72 -1.83 26.42
N VAL A 292 -5.29 -1.07 25.48
CA VAL A 292 -5.17 -1.32 24.05
C VAL A 292 -4.18 -0.31 23.44
N TYR A 293 -3.33 -0.78 22.56
CA TYR A 293 -2.41 0.06 21.82
C TYR A 293 -3.08 0.59 20.55
N TYR A 294 -3.11 1.90 20.38
CA TYR A 294 -3.71 2.57 19.21
C TYR A 294 -2.62 3.16 18.33
N PHE A 295 -2.73 2.93 17.03
CA PHE A 295 -1.85 3.49 16.01
C PHE A 295 -2.67 4.11 14.89
N SER A 296 -2.24 5.26 14.39
CA SER A 296 -2.81 5.87 13.19
C SER A 296 -1.74 6.22 12.18
N TYR A 297 -2.01 5.91 10.93
CA TYR A 297 -1.19 6.23 9.77
C TYR A 297 -2.02 7.08 8.81
N ALA A 298 -1.64 8.35 8.65
CA ALA A 298 -2.30 9.29 7.75
C ALA A 298 -1.50 9.47 6.47
N GLY A 299 -2.20 9.73 5.36
CA GLY A 299 -1.62 10.14 4.09
C GLY A 299 -1.81 11.64 3.84
N ASP A 300 -0.88 12.27 3.15
CA ASP A 300 -1.02 13.57 2.48
C ASP A 300 -0.32 13.48 1.12
N LYS A 301 -1.09 13.45 0.06
CA LYS A 301 -0.58 13.45 -1.32
C LYS A 301 -0.93 14.78 -2.02
N THR A 302 -0.89 15.87 -1.24
CA THR A 302 -1.16 17.21 -1.73
C THR A 302 0.05 18.11 -1.49
N ARG A 303 0.14 19.20 -2.24
CA ARG A 303 1.22 20.18 -2.12
C ARG A 303 0.69 21.60 -2.05
N GLN A 304 1.39 22.46 -1.35
CA GLN A 304 1.08 23.89 -1.30
C GLN A 304 2.04 24.65 -2.23
N SER A 305 1.47 25.43 -3.14
CA SER A 305 2.26 26.33 -3.99
C SER A 305 2.96 27.40 -3.16
N ALA A 306 4.27 27.51 -3.27
CA ALA A 306 5.04 28.58 -2.62
C ALA A 306 4.71 29.97 -3.17
N LEU A 307 4.20 30.07 -4.42
CA LEU A 307 3.87 31.33 -5.08
C LEU A 307 2.47 31.83 -4.72
N THR A 308 1.46 30.95 -4.75
CA THR A 308 0.06 31.32 -4.55
C THR A 308 -0.43 31.01 -3.16
N GLY A 309 0.24 30.13 -2.40
CA GLY A 309 -0.22 29.60 -1.14
C GLY A 309 -1.42 28.65 -1.25
N GLU A 310 -1.85 28.35 -2.48
CA GLU A 310 -2.91 27.39 -2.75
C GLU A 310 -2.39 25.98 -2.65
N ARG A 311 -3.24 25.04 -2.20
CA ARG A 311 -2.93 23.63 -2.11
C ARG A 311 -3.62 22.88 -3.24
N THR A 312 -2.93 21.93 -3.84
CA THR A 312 -3.45 21.05 -4.89
C THR A 312 -2.91 19.63 -4.69
N SER A 313 -3.42 18.67 -5.47
CA SER A 313 -2.85 17.33 -5.55
C SER A 313 -1.38 17.39 -5.97
N ALA A 314 -0.55 16.52 -5.43
CA ALA A 314 0.81 16.29 -5.93
C ALA A 314 0.78 15.68 -7.33
N ALA A 315 1.84 15.88 -8.12
CA ALA A 315 1.90 15.40 -9.51
C ALA A 315 1.88 13.87 -9.61
N ASP A 316 2.40 13.19 -8.59
CA ASP A 316 2.47 11.73 -8.46
C ASP A 316 1.29 11.11 -7.71
N MET A 317 0.23 11.89 -7.43
CA MET A 317 -1.03 11.35 -6.93
C MET A 317 -1.67 10.48 -8.00
N THR A 318 -2.19 9.32 -7.61
CA THR A 318 -2.95 8.44 -8.50
C THR A 318 -4.04 9.24 -9.23
N PRO A 319 -4.09 9.23 -10.58
CA PRO A 319 -4.94 10.12 -11.39
C PRO A 319 -6.42 10.12 -10.98
N LEU A 320 -6.89 9.01 -10.43
CA LEU A 320 -8.24 8.89 -9.89
C LEU A 320 -8.54 9.88 -8.78
N PHE A 321 -7.61 10.04 -7.84
CA PHE A 321 -7.83 10.83 -6.64
C PHE A 321 -7.63 12.33 -6.90
N VAL A 322 -6.96 12.70 -8.01
CA VAL A 322 -6.62 14.10 -8.34
C VAL A 322 -7.83 15.03 -8.32
N PRO A 323 -8.99 14.74 -8.97
CA PRO A 323 -10.14 15.63 -8.95
C PRO A 323 -10.68 15.85 -7.55
N PHE A 324 -10.78 14.78 -6.77
CA PHE A 324 -11.29 14.81 -5.40
C PHE A 324 -10.35 15.56 -4.45
N ALA A 325 -9.04 15.25 -4.55
CA ALA A 325 -8.03 15.94 -3.76
C ALA A 325 -8.06 17.46 -3.98
N ASN A 326 -8.13 17.91 -5.23
CA ASN A 326 -8.19 19.34 -5.55
C ASN A 326 -9.47 20.01 -5.03
N GLN A 327 -10.60 19.32 -5.08
CA GLN A 327 -11.85 19.80 -4.53
C GLN A 327 -11.74 19.93 -3.00
N MET A 328 -11.24 18.91 -2.32
CA MET A 328 -11.03 18.92 -0.86
C MET A 328 -10.01 19.99 -0.44
N CYS A 329 -8.92 20.19 -1.21
CA CYS A 329 -7.92 21.24 -0.94
C CYS A 329 -8.51 22.65 -0.89
N SER A 330 -9.57 22.91 -1.63
CA SER A 330 -10.25 24.23 -1.69
C SER A 330 -11.44 24.34 -0.76
N TYR A 331 -11.90 23.24 -0.15
CA TYR A 331 -13.10 23.20 0.69
C TYR A 331 -12.75 23.45 2.16
N TYR A 332 -12.56 24.71 2.51
CA TYR A 332 -12.36 25.19 3.88
C TYR A 332 -13.03 26.54 4.08
N ASN A 333 -13.06 27.06 5.31
CA ASN A 333 -13.87 28.19 5.75
C ASN A 333 -15.39 27.94 5.55
N GLN A 334 -15.79 26.68 5.68
CA GLN A 334 -17.16 26.21 5.62
C GLN A 334 -17.63 25.78 7.01
N THR A 335 -18.94 25.65 7.16
CA THR A 335 -19.55 25.14 8.38
C THR A 335 -20.47 24.00 8.00
N THR A 336 -20.34 22.83 8.65
CA THR A 336 -21.24 21.70 8.44
C THR A 336 -22.66 22.01 8.95
N ALA A 337 -23.63 21.17 8.62
CA ALA A 337 -25.00 21.31 9.09
C ALA A 337 -25.12 21.25 10.63
N GLY A 338 -24.25 20.45 11.29
CA GLY A 338 -24.13 20.36 12.75
C GLY A 338 -23.37 21.52 13.41
N GLY A 339 -22.77 22.43 12.61
CA GLY A 339 -22.09 23.61 13.11
C GLY A 339 -20.58 23.49 13.27
N PHE A 340 -19.96 22.38 12.83
CA PHE A 340 -18.51 22.22 12.87
C PHE A 340 -17.83 23.14 11.85
N GLN A 341 -16.74 23.81 12.28
CA GLN A 341 -15.98 24.74 11.43
C GLN A 341 -14.84 24.01 10.71
N ILE A 342 -14.94 23.91 9.39
CA ILE A 342 -13.90 23.36 8.53
C ILE A 342 -12.88 24.47 8.23
N ASP A 343 -11.75 24.45 8.90
CA ASP A 343 -10.69 25.43 8.71
C ASP A 343 -9.63 24.96 7.69
N LYS A 344 -8.57 25.74 7.48
CA LYS A 344 -7.52 25.44 6.49
C LYS A 344 -6.72 24.18 6.82
N SER A 345 -6.72 23.68 8.06
CA SER A 345 -6.04 22.44 8.44
C SER A 345 -6.66 21.19 7.77
N TRP A 346 -7.87 21.33 7.24
CA TRP A 346 -8.57 20.29 6.48
C TRP A 346 -8.16 20.21 5.00
N ALA A 347 -7.37 21.17 4.49
CA ALA A 347 -6.96 21.17 3.10
C ALA A 347 -5.99 20.02 2.73
N PRO A 348 -4.99 19.62 3.56
CA PRO A 348 -4.17 18.43 3.30
C PRO A 348 -5.02 17.16 3.26
N ASN A 349 -4.81 16.29 2.25
CA ASN A 349 -5.60 15.07 2.10
C ASN A 349 -4.89 14.02 1.23
N ASP A 350 -5.38 12.80 1.28
CA ASP A 350 -4.90 11.66 0.49
C ASP A 350 -5.77 11.37 -0.77
N GLY A 351 -6.67 12.29 -1.08
CA GLY A 351 -7.62 12.18 -2.20
C GLY A 351 -9.03 11.75 -1.80
N LEU A 352 -9.24 11.13 -0.64
CA LEU A 352 -10.56 10.76 -0.09
C LEU A 352 -10.73 11.16 1.37
N VAL A 353 -9.66 11.23 2.14
CA VAL A 353 -9.68 11.54 3.58
C VAL A 353 -8.74 12.69 3.87
N ASN A 354 -9.19 13.66 4.62
CA ASN A 354 -8.39 14.79 5.08
C ASN A 354 -7.32 14.28 6.07
N THR A 355 -6.08 14.70 5.89
CA THR A 355 -4.96 14.29 6.75
C THR A 355 -5.25 14.53 8.22
N VAL A 356 -5.80 15.71 8.57
CA VAL A 356 -6.16 16.06 9.97
C VAL A 356 -7.16 15.07 10.56
N SER A 357 -8.12 14.59 9.76
CA SER A 357 -9.10 13.59 10.19
C SER A 357 -8.47 12.21 10.41
N ALA A 358 -7.43 11.86 9.66
CA ALA A 358 -6.78 10.57 9.74
C ALA A 358 -5.74 10.45 10.87
N LEU A 359 -5.39 11.55 11.55
CA LEU A 359 -4.40 11.53 12.63
C LEU A 359 -4.93 10.85 13.90
N TYR A 360 -6.07 11.27 14.38
CA TYR A 360 -6.73 10.72 15.58
C TYR A 360 -8.17 11.22 15.68
N PRO A 361 -9.06 10.49 16.40
CA PRO A 361 -10.44 10.94 16.62
C PRO A 361 -10.47 12.13 17.56
N THR A 362 -11.39 13.05 17.29
CA THR A 362 -11.77 14.13 18.20
C THR A 362 -13.27 14.05 18.48
N ASN A 363 -13.68 14.44 19.66
CA ASN A 363 -15.10 14.62 20.01
C ASN A 363 -15.67 15.92 19.42
N SER A 364 -16.96 16.17 19.59
CA SER A 364 -17.64 17.39 19.13
C SER A 364 -17.02 18.70 19.67
N ALA A 365 -16.28 18.63 20.79
CA ALA A 365 -15.52 19.76 21.34
C ALA A 365 -14.11 19.90 20.71
N GLY A 366 -13.77 19.12 19.67
CA GLY A 366 -12.47 19.13 18.99
C GLY A 366 -11.32 18.56 19.82
N LYS A 367 -11.61 17.67 20.77
CA LYS A 367 -10.60 17.10 21.68
C LYS A 367 -10.51 15.60 21.56
N CYS A 368 -9.29 15.07 21.53
CA CYS A 368 -9.00 13.66 21.73
C CYS A 368 -8.64 13.44 23.20
N LEU A 369 -9.51 12.75 23.94
CA LEU A 369 -9.37 12.55 25.38
C LEU A 369 -9.42 11.06 25.73
N THR A 370 -8.63 10.67 26.73
CA THR A 370 -8.74 9.36 27.40
C THR A 370 -9.97 9.32 28.32
N LYS A 371 -10.37 8.13 28.79
CA LYS A 371 -11.41 7.96 29.83
C LYS A 371 -11.15 8.84 31.08
N SER A 372 -9.90 9.15 31.42
CA SER A 372 -9.53 10.02 32.53
C SER A 372 -9.52 11.53 32.19
N GLY A 373 -9.89 11.91 30.96
CA GLY A 373 -9.93 13.30 30.52
C GLY A 373 -8.56 13.92 30.19
N GLN A 374 -7.52 13.10 30.06
CA GLN A 374 -6.18 13.53 29.64
C GLN A 374 -6.07 13.52 28.11
N THR A 375 -5.01 14.13 27.56
CA THR A 375 -4.72 14.07 26.12
C THR A 375 -4.62 12.63 25.65
N GLY A 376 -5.45 12.26 24.67
CA GLY A 376 -5.60 10.88 24.17
C GLY A 376 -4.67 10.52 23.01
N TYR A 377 -3.66 11.34 22.69
CA TYR A 377 -2.72 11.05 21.61
C TYR A 377 -1.30 11.52 21.92
N ILE A 378 -0.34 10.89 21.25
CA ILE A 378 1.08 11.25 21.26
C ILE A 378 1.55 11.29 19.81
N GLN A 379 2.02 12.45 19.36
CA GLN A 379 2.65 12.58 18.06
C GLN A 379 4.01 11.87 18.09
N ARG A 380 4.29 11.06 17.08
CA ARG A 380 5.56 10.35 16.93
C ARG A 380 6.39 11.02 15.82
N ASP A 381 7.66 11.30 16.12
CA ASP A 381 8.59 11.94 15.18
C ASP A 381 9.30 10.93 14.26
N GLY A 382 9.02 9.61 14.42
CA GLY A 382 9.64 8.53 13.66
C GLY A 382 9.13 7.16 14.08
N TYR A 383 9.68 6.13 13.46
CA TYR A 383 9.28 4.72 13.65
C TYR A 383 10.17 3.95 14.63
N SER A 384 11.20 4.57 15.20
CA SER A 384 12.23 3.87 15.98
C SER A 384 12.25 4.27 17.43
N ASN A 385 12.53 3.25 18.29
CA ASN A 385 12.89 3.35 19.72
C ASN A 385 11.93 4.13 20.61
N VAL A 386 10.65 4.08 20.29
CA VAL A 386 9.63 4.68 21.13
C VAL A 386 8.93 3.56 21.89
N SER A 387 8.95 3.64 23.21
CA SER A 387 8.02 2.89 24.04
C SER A 387 6.61 3.35 23.69
N TYR A 388 5.87 2.57 22.91
CA TYR A 388 4.47 2.83 22.64
C TYR A 388 3.69 2.74 23.94
N GLN A 389 2.67 3.57 24.08
CA GLN A 389 1.84 3.59 25.28
C GLN A 389 0.44 3.07 24.93
N PRO A 390 -0.11 2.14 25.73
CA PRO A 390 -1.52 1.78 25.61
C PRO A 390 -2.41 2.92 26.11
N GLY A 391 -3.67 2.91 25.70
CA GLY A 391 -4.65 3.89 26.14
C GLY A 391 -4.50 5.30 25.56
N VAL A 392 -3.66 5.44 24.53
CA VAL A 392 -3.50 6.69 23.76
C VAL A 392 -3.22 6.35 22.28
N TRP A 393 -3.62 7.25 21.39
CA TRP A 393 -3.26 7.18 19.97
C TRP A 393 -1.77 7.48 19.78
N ASN A 394 -1.02 6.53 19.29
CA ASN A 394 0.33 6.74 18.79
C ASN A 394 0.21 7.20 17.33
N VAL A 395 0.27 8.51 17.11
CA VAL A 395 0.08 9.14 15.81
C VAL A 395 1.39 9.05 15.05
N MET A 396 1.44 8.18 14.05
CA MET A 396 2.64 7.94 13.26
C MET A 396 2.90 9.11 12.29
N PRO A 397 4.15 9.31 11.82
CA PRO A 397 4.44 10.35 10.84
C PRO A 397 3.55 10.27 9.61
N VAL A 398 3.07 11.43 9.14
CA VAL A 398 2.26 11.51 7.92
C VAL A 398 3.09 11.03 6.73
N ARG A 399 2.49 10.18 5.90
CA ARG A 399 3.14 9.63 4.71
C ARG A 399 2.72 10.41 3.48
N HIS A 400 3.64 10.54 2.53
CA HIS A 400 3.33 11.05 1.20
C HIS A 400 2.59 9.98 0.38
N TYR A 401 1.41 9.58 0.86
CA TYR A 401 0.57 8.51 0.32
C TYR A 401 -0.78 9.07 -0.10
N ASP A 402 -1.27 8.65 -1.26
CA ASP A 402 -2.70 8.73 -1.55
C ASP A 402 -3.45 7.57 -0.89
N HIS A 403 -4.77 7.63 -0.94
CA HIS A 403 -5.65 6.68 -0.26
C HIS A 403 -5.42 5.22 -0.68
N GLY A 404 -5.10 5.00 -1.95
CA GLY A 404 -4.82 3.68 -2.52
C GLY A 404 -3.47 3.10 -2.11
N ASN A 405 -2.49 3.93 -1.76
CA ASN A 405 -1.15 3.48 -1.44
C ASN A 405 -1.08 2.60 -0.19
N PHE A 406 -2.08 2.64 0.69
CA PHE A 406 -2.14 1.77 1.86
C PHE A 406 -2.55 0.33 1.54
N ILE A 407 -3.20 0.06 0.40
CA ILE A 407 -3.74 -1.26 0.07
C ILE A 407 -3.23 -1.81 -1.27
N ALA A 408 -2.81 -0.94 -2.17
CA ALA A 408 -2.41 -1.34 -3.51
C ALA A 408 -0.91 -1.23 -3.68
N GLY A 409 -0.27 -2.34 -4.00
CA GLY A 409 1.13 -2.43 -4.37
C GLY A 409 1.24 -2.92 -5.79
N MET A 410 0.75 -2.17 -6.76
CA MET A 410 1.01 -2.44 -8.19
C MET A 410 0.62 -1.27 -9.06
N PRO A 411 1.33 -1.12 -10.18
CA PRO A 411 0.81 -0.34 -11.27
C PRO A 411 -0.35 -1.12 -11.93
N VAL A 412 -1.50 -1.12 -11.29
CA VAL A 412 -2.70 -1.14 -12.09
C VAL A 412 -2.74 0.28 -12.65
N PRO A 413 -2.66 0.47 -13.97
CA PRO A 413 -2.72 1.79 -14.55
C PRO A 413 -3.89 2.52 -13.90
N ASN A 414 -3.61 3.64 -13.22
CA ASN A 414 -4.56 4.51 -12.52
C ASN A 414 -5.00 4.16 -11.09
N LEU A 415 -4.46 3.16 -10.38
CA LEU A 415 -4.92 2.79 -9.03
C LEU A 415 -3.91 3.04 -7.90
N SER A 416 -2.62 2.99 -8.16
CA SER A 416 -1.60 3.28 -7.15
C SER A 416 -0.26 3.59 -7.79
N SER A 417 0.43 4.57 -7.23
CA SER A 417 1.82 4.89 -7.55
C SER A 417 2.83 4.01 -6.81
N GLN A 418 2.37 3.15 -5.89
CA GLN A 418 3.25 2.35 -5.02
C GLN A 418 3.55 0.96 -5.58
N SER A 419 4.79 0.48 -5.39
CA SER A 419 5.15 -0.88 -5.77
C SER A 419 4.70 -1.92 -4.75
N THR A 420 4.53 -3.18 -5.20
CA THR A 420 4.25 -4.32 -4.32
C THR A 420 5.33 -4.48 -3.23
N THR A 421 6.60 -4.22 -3.57
CA THR A 421 7.71 -4.29 -2.62
C THR A 421 7.58 -3.23 -1.52
N ALA A 422 7.29 -1.98 -1.87
CA ALA A 422 7.09 -0.90 -0.90
C ALA A 422 5.87 -1.17 0.00
N LEU A 423 4.76 -1.66 -0.55
CA LEU A 423 3.61 -2.07 0.23
C LEU A 423 3.95 -3.19 1.23
N ARG A 424 4.64 -4.24 0.78
CA ARG A 424 5.07 -5.35 1.64
C ARG A 424 6.02 -4.88 2.75
N GLN A 425 6.95 -3.99 2.44
CA GLN A 425 7.85 -3.39 3.44
C GLN A 425 7.09 -2.55 4.46
N PHE A 426 6.14 -1.73 4.01
CA PHE A 426 5.27 -0.98 4.92
C PHE A 426 4.57 -1.92 5.92
N TYR A 427 3.96 -3.02 5.44
CA TYR A 427 3.28 -3.96 6.33
C TYR A 427 4.22 -4.76 7.21
N LEU A 428 5.41 -5.14 6.75
CA LEU A 428 6.42 -5.76 7.61
C LEU A 428 6.89 -4.83 8.72
N SER A 429 7.09 -3.54 8.42
CA SER A 429 7.42 -2.52 9.42
C SER A 429 6.27 -2.34 10.43
N LEU A 430 5.03 -2.27 9.94
CA LEU A 430 3.84 -2.20 10.79
C LEU A 430 3.76 -3.41 11.71
N MET A 431 3.90 -4.64 11.18
CA MET A 431 3.88 -5.88 11.98
C MET A 431 5.06 -5.94 12.96
N GLY A 432 6.23 -5.47 12.57
CA GLY A 432 7.38 -5.30 13.45
C GLY A 432 7.05 -4.40 14.63
N ASN A 433 6.45 -3.24 14.40
CA ASN A 433 6.01 -2.33 15.45
C ASN A 433 5.02 -3.00 16.40
N LEU A 434 4.02 -3.73 15.89
CA LEU A 434 3.03 -4.45 16.71
C LEU A 434 3.65 -5.56 17.53
N SER A 435 4.67 -6.25 17.04
CA SER A 435 5.35 -7.34 17.78
C SER A 435 6.28 -6.83 18.88
N HIS A 436 6.79 -5.60 18.80
CA HIS A 436 7.63 -4.99 19.84
C HIS A 436 6.83 -4.41 21.02
N VAL A 437 5.54 -4.24 20.87
CA VAL A 437 4.65 -3.74 21.92
C VAL A 437 4.47 -4.77 23.04
N THR A 438 4.72 -6.07 22.78
CA THR A 438 4.44 -7.18 23.71
C THR A 438 5.44 -7.35 24.85
N SER A 439 6.54 -6.63 24.90
CA SER A 439 7.51 -6.75 26.02
C SER A 439 7.18 -5.75 27.13
N ALA A 440 6.39 -6.20 28.12
CA ALA A 440 6.46 -5.60 29.45
C ALA A 440 7.92 -5.70 29.97
N PRO A 441 8.47 -4.69 30.67
CA PRO A 441 9.83 -4.72 31.14
C PRO A 441 9.97 -5.76 32.27
N THR A 442 10.30 -6.98 31.91
CA THR A 442 10.93 -7.90 32.84
C THR A 442 12.42 -7.68 32.70
N THR A 443 13.06 -7.03 33.71
CA THR A 443 14.51 -6.92 33.95
C THR A 443 15.45 -7.23 32.78
N PRO A 444 16.53 -6.51 32.58
CA PRO A 444 17.10 -6.09 31.32
C PRO A 444 17.65 -7.25 30.48
N ASP A 445 16.79 -7.87 29.69
CA ASP A 445 17.18 -8.41 28.39
C ASP A 445 16.63 -7.41 27.38
N GLN A 446 17.52 -6.68 26.79
CA GLN A 446 17.33 -5.59 25.86
C GLN A 446 16.32 -5.97 24.75
N PRO A 447 15.25 -5.16 24.47
CA PRO A 447 14.50 -5.32 23.22
C PRO A 447 15.53 -5.26 22.12
N ALA A 448 15.43 -6.08 21.08
CA ALA A 448 16.42 -6.19 20.04
C ALA A 448 16.61 -4.84 19.32
N GLY A 449 17.37 -3.97 19.95
CA GLY A 449 18.03 -2.86 19.33
C GLY A 449 18.88 -3.38 18.18
N LEU A 450 19.43 -2.52 17.37
CA LEU A 450 20.43 -2.97 16.42
C LEU A 450 21.47 -3.82 17.18
N PRO A 451 21.89 -4.96 16.63
CA PRO A 451 22.93 -5.78 17.26
C PRO A 451 24.29 -5.06 17.27
N PHE A 452 24.36 -3.84 16.73
CA PHE A 452 25.57 -3.08 16.47
C PHE A 452 25.91 -2.18 17.65
N THR A 453 26.98 -2.52 18.36
CA THR A 453 27.46 -1.76 19.53
C THR A 453 28.03 -0.37 19.16
N ASP A 454 28.34 -0.15 17.89
CA ASP A 454 28.86 1.11 17.34
C ASP A 454 27.79 2.04 16.77
N VAL A 455 26.50 1.67 16.91
CA VAL A 455 25.33 2.48 16.55
C VAL A 455 24.50 2.70 17.80
N ALA A 456 24.82 3.76 18.54
CA ALA A 456 24.07 4.11 19.75
C ALA A 456 22.63 4.53 19.37
N GLU A 457 21.65 4.24 20.22
CA GLU A 457 20.25 4.63 20.03
C GLU A 457 20.05 6.15 19.88
N SER A 458 20.89 6.93 20.52
CA SER A 458 20.91 8.39 20.39
C SER A 458 21.56 8.89 19.10
N ARG A 459 22.08 7.98 18.25
CA ARG A 459 22.70 8.38 17.00
C ARG A 459 21.59 8.75 15.99
N TRP A 460 21.77 9.87 15.30
CA TRP A 460 20.81 10.40 14.33
C TRP A 460 20.41 9.37 13.24
N SER A 461 21.33 8.49 12.85
CA SER A 461 21.12 7.47 11.82
C SER A 461 20.53 6.16 12.35
N TYR A 462 20.33 6.03 13.66
CA TYR A 462 19.90 4.78 14.28
C TYR A 462 18.59 4.27 13.69
N SER A 463 17.60 5.15 13.54
CA SER A 463 16.29 4.82 13.00
C SER A 463 16.35 4.26 11.57
N TYR A 464 17.10 4.94 10.71
CA TYR A 464 17.26 4.54 9.31
C TYR A 464 18.03 3.23 9.16
N ILE A 465 19.11 3.07 9.94
CA ILE A 465 19.87 1.81 9.99
C ILE A 465 18.97 0.69 10.50
N LYS A 466 18.20 0.93 11.56
CA LYS A 466 17.28 -0.07 12.12
C LYS A 466 16.21 -0.45 11.12
N GLU A 467 15.59 0.49 10.46
CA GLU A 467 14.57 0.25 9.45
C GLU A 467 15.10 -0.58 8.28
N MET A 468 16.25 -0.20 7.72
CA MET A 468 16.89 -0.96 6.64
C MET A 468 17.42 -2.32 7.10
N TYR A 469 17.83 -2.44 8.36
CA TYR A 469 18.23 -3.72 8.97
C TYR A 469 17.03 -4.64 9.19
N ASP A 470 15.96 -4.14 9.78
CA ASP A 470 14.72 -4.89 10.01
C ASP A 470 14.04 -5.31 8.69
N ALA A 471 14.14 -4.48 7.66
CA ALA A 471 13.74 -4.81 6.29
C ALA A 471 14.67 -5.84 5.61
N GLY A 472 15.78 -6.23 6.25
CA GLY A 472 16.74 -7.16 5.68
C GLY A 472 17.59 -6.59 4.54
N VAL A 473 17.49 -5.30 4.25
CA VAL A 473 18.22 -4.63 3.15
C VAL A 473 19.70 -4.44 3.50
N ILE A 474 19.99 -4.00 4.73
CA ILE A 474 21.36 -3.82 5.21
C ILE A 474 21.72 -4.80 6.33
N ASN A 475 23.00 -5.04 6.50
CA ASN A 475 23.56 -5.81 7.62
C ASN A 475 24.78 -5.11 8.19
N GLY A 476 25.22 -5.53 9.38
CA GLY A 476 26.49 -5.12 9.95
C GLY A 476 27.71 -5.57 9.13
N MET A 477 28.83 -4.94 9.35
CA MET A 477 30.15 -5.43 8.91
C MET A 477 30.53 -6.73 9.62
N THR A 478 30.08 -6.84 10.87
CA THR A 478 30.13 -8.06 11.70
C THR A 478 28.79 -8.28 12.37
N ALA A 479 28.62 -9.33 13.13
CA ALA A 479 27.42 -9.57 13.92
C ALA A 479 27.10 -8.43 14.92
N THR A 480 28.10 -7.64 15.34
CA THR A 480 27.98 -6.63 16.40
C THR A 480 28.46 -5.24 16.01
N THR A 481 28.90 -5.02 14.77
CA THR A 481 29.36 -3.71 14.30
C THR A 481 28.75 -3.38 12.94
N PHE A 482 28.29 -2.15 12.78
CA PHE A 482 27.76 -1.60 11.52
C PHE A 482 28.81 -0.81 10.74
N ALA A 483 29.73 -0.17 11.45
CA ALA A 483 30.69 0.81 10.93
C ALA A 483 30.03 2.01 10.24
N PRO A 484 29.20 2.81 10.94
CA PRO A 484 28.37 3.85 10.35
C PRO A 484 29.15 4.90 9.57
N ALA A 485 30.35 5.27 10.03
CA ALA A 485 31.20 6.25 9.39
C ALA A 485 32.09 5.68 8.26
N ALA A 486 32.07 4.38 8.00
CA ALA A 486 32.82 3.78 6.89
C ALA A 486 32.14 4.10 5.55
N ASN A 487 32.92 4.15 4.47
CA ASN A 487 32.39 4.32 3.13
C ASN A 487 31.64 3.04 2.66
N VAL A 488 30.65 3.21 1.80
CA VAL A 488 29.97 2.09 1.13
C VAL A 488 30.89 1.48 0.10
N THR A 489 31.03 0.13 0.12
CA THR A 489 31.76 -0.58 -0.92
C THR A 489 30.82 -1.03 -2.04
N ARG A 490 31.40 -1.33 -3.22
CA ARG A 490 30.66 -1.83 -4.39
C ARG A 490 29.86 -3.08 -4.08
N ALA A 491 30.45 -4.05 -3.37
CA ALA A 491 29.76 -5.26 -2.96
C ALA A 491 28.60 -5.00 -1.99
N GLN A 492 28.77 -4.06 -1.08
CA GLN A 492 27.71 -3.65 -0.14
C GLN A 492 26.54 -3.02 -0.89
N PHE A 493 26.82 -2.10 -1.81
CA PHE A 493 25.80 -1.43 -2.60
C PHE A 493 24.97 -2.43 -3.43
N VAL A 494 25.64 -3.32 -4.18
CA VAL A 494 24.95 -4.34 -4.97
C VAL A 494 24.13 -5.30 -4.10
N THR A 495 24.63 -5.65 -2.92
CA THR A 495 23.90 -6.48 -1.97
C THR A 495 22.62 -5.77 -1.50
N MET A 496 22.68 -4.47 -1.20
CA MET A 496 21.51 -3.69 -0.80
C MET A 496 20.48 -3.63 -1.92
N ILE A 497 20.88 -3.37 -3.15
CA ILE A 497 19.98 -3.36 -4.32
C ILE A 497 19.31 -4.73 -4.52
N ALA A 498 20.06 -5.82 -4.46
CA ALA A 498 19.51 -7.17 -4.63
C ALA A 498 18.49 -7.52 -3.53
N ARG A 499 18.77 -7.15 -2.28
CA ARG A 499 17.85 -7.36 -1.16
C ARG A 499 16.63 -6.47 -1.24
N LEU A 500 16.80 -5.23 -1.67
CA LEU A 500 15.70 -4.32 -1.92
C LEU A 500 14.74 -4.86 -3.00
N ALA A 501 15.31 -5.53 -4.02
CA ALA A 501 14.55 -6.21 -5.07
C ALA A 501 13.97 -7.57 -4.64
N ASP A 502 14.12 -7.98 -3.37
CA ASP A 502 13.73 -9.32 -2.84
C ASP A 502 14.26 -10.47 -3.73
N ALA A 503 15.51 -10.36 -4.20
CA ALA A 503 16.12 -11.23 -5.18
C ALA A 503 16.33 -12.64 -4.62
N ASP A 504 15.85 -13.66 -5.30
CA ASP A 504 16.24 -15.05 -5.03
C ASP A 504 17.67 -15.30 -5.51
N VAL A 505 18.60 -15.27 -4.58
CA VAL A 505 20.04 -15.48 -4.84
C VAL A 505 20.49 -16.91 -4.58
N SER A 506 19.60 -17.85 -4.27
CA SER A 506 19.92 -19.22 -3.86
C SER A 506 20.69 -20.02 -4.93
N GLY A 507 20.48 -19.71 -6.21
CA GLY A 507 21.16 -20.33 -7.34
C GLY A 507 22.52 -19.71 -7.72
N TYR A 508 22.99 -18.64 -7.03
CA TYR A 508 24.10 -17.81 -7.49
C TYR A 508 25.35 -17.85 -6.57
N ALA A 509 25.63 -19.03 -5.98
CA ALA A 509 26.78 -19.20 -5.09
C ALA A 509 28.13 -18.96 -5.76
N SER A 510 28.23 -19.09 -7.07
CA SER A 510 29.44 -18.85 -7.88
C SER A 510 29.10 -18.09 -9.16
N GLY A 511 30.05 -17.34 -9.68
CA GLY A 511 29.87 -16.49 -10.86
C GLY A 511 31.16 -16.28 -11.65
N PRO A 512 31.17 -15.28 -12.57
CA PRO A 512 32.26 -15.07 -13.50
C PRO A 512 33.50 -14.42 -12.90
N PHE A 513 33.40 -13.82 -11.71
CA PHE A 513 34.45 -12.96 -11.15
C PHE A 513 35.37 -13.73 -10.21
N ALA A 514 36.67 -13.74 -10.55
CA ALA A 514 37.69 -14.47 -9.80
C ALA A 514 37.98 -13.85 -8.41
N ASP A 515 37.71 -12.57 -8.26
CA ASP A 515 37.85 -11.79 -7.02
C ASP A 515 36.57 -11.77 -6.17
N VAL A 516 35.57 -12.57 -6.52
CA VAL A 516 34.33 -12.82 -5.75
C VAL A 516 34.33 -14.29 -5.31
N PRO A 517 35.02 -14.63 -4.20
CA PRO A 517 35.08 -16.02 -3.72
C PRO A 517 33.68 -16.55 -3.35
N ALA A 518 33.35 -17.77 -3.75
CA ALA A 518 32.04 -18.39 -3.52
C ALA A 518 31.59 -18.44 -2.04
N GLY A 519 32.51 -18.33 -1.08
CA GLY A 519 32.21 -18.27 0.37
C GLY A 519 32.02 -16.87 0.91
N SER A 520 32.17 -15.81 0.08
CA SER A 520 31.94 -14.43 0.52
C SER A 520 30.46 -14.17 0.73
N TRP A 521 30.12 -13.38 1.76
CA TRP A 521 28.77 -13.02 2.10
C TRP A 521 28.03 -12.28 0.95
N TYR A 522 28.77 -11.58 0.11
CA TYR A 522 28.26 -10.83 -1.04
C TYR A 522 28.22 -11.66 -2.34
N ALA A 523 28.88 -12.81 -2.39
CA ALA A 523 29.00 -13.59 -3.64
C ALA A 523 27.65 -13.92 -4.30
N PRO A 524 26.65 -14.42 -3.58
CA PRO A 524 25.34 -14.72 -4.20
C PRO A 524 24.68 -13.48 -4.82
N TYR A 525 24.76 -12.35 -4.16
CA TYR A 525 24.17 -11.09 -4.60
C TYR A 525 24.88 -10.50 -5.82
N VAL A 526 26.21 -10.46 -5.78
CA VAL A 526 27.04 -9.99 -6.91
C VAL A 526 26.83 -10.87 -8.14
N ASN A 527 26.83 -12.18 -7.96
CA ASN A 527 26.64 -13.13 -9.06
C ASN A 527 25.22 -13.07 -9.63
N TRP A 528 24.22 -12.90 -8.76
CA TRP A 528 22.84 -12.65 -9.21
C TRP A 528 22.74 -11.35 -10.02
N ALA A 529 23.30 -10.27 -9.51
CA ALA A 529 23.27 -8.97 -10.18
C ALA A 529 23.99 -9.00 -11.54
N ALA A 530 25.12 -9.70 -11.61
CA ALA A 530 25.85 -9.91 -12.86
C ALA A 530 25.05 -10.76 -13.87
N ALA A 531 24.43 -11.86 -13.41
CA ALA A 531 23.62 -12.72 -14.27
C ALA A 531 22.38 -12.01 -14.81
N ASN A 532 21.81 -11.08 -14.05
CA ASN A 532 20.66 -10.26 -14.43
C ASN A 532 21.07 -8.92 -15.08
N ARG A 533 22.37 -8.72 -15.34
CA ARG A 533 22.93 -7.51 -15.97
C ARG A 533 22.65 -6.21 -15.21
N ILE A 534 22.45 -6.30 -13.90
CA ILE A 534 22.31 -5.15 -13.02
C ILE A 534 23.69 -4.53 -12.72
N VAL A 535 24.74 -5.33 -12.79
CA VAL A 535 26.12 -4.86 -12.66
C VAL A 535 27.02 -5.58 -13.66
N SER A 536 28.03 -4.88 -14.13
CA SER A 536 29.11 -5.42 -14.92
C SER A 536 30.38 -5.58 -14.05
N GLY A 537 31.32 -6.44 -14.44
CA GLY A 537 32.66 -6.44 -13.83
C GLY A 537 33.48 -5.23 -14.26
N THR A 538 34.52 -4.88 -13.51
CA THR A 538 35.55 -3.94 -13.96
C THR A 538 36.40 -4.54 -15.08
N SER A 539 36.32 -5.87 -15.24
CA SER A 539 36.76 -6.63 -16.40
C SER A 539 35.88 -7.88 -16.56
N ALA A 540 36.17 -8.70 -17.57
CA ALA A 540 35.44 -9.97 -17.78
C ALA A 540 35.55 -10.93 -16.57
N THR A 541 36.56 -10.79 -15.71
CA THR A 541 36.84 -11.70 -14.60
C THR A 541 37.06 -11.02 -13.25
N THR A 542 36.91 -9.72 -13.15
CA THR A 542 37.07 -8.95 -11.91
C THR A 542 35.87 -8.06 -11.64
N PHE A 543 35.47 -7.98 -10.37
CA PHE A 543 34.36 -7.15 -9.89
C PHE A 543 34.82 -5.98 -9.00
N GLU A 544 35.94 -6.16 -8.30
CA GLU A 544 36.49 -5.21 -7.31
C GLU A 544 35.53 -4.91 -6.14
N PRO A 545 35.14 -5.93 -5.36
CA PRO A 545 34.06 -5.83 -4.36
C PRO A 545 34.30 -4.81 -3.25
N GLU A 546 35.57 -4.55 -2.91
CA GLU A 546 35.96 -3.65 -1.80
C GLU A 546 36.23 -2.20 -2.25
N THR A 547 36.08 -1.91 -3.53
CA THR A 547 36.25 -0.53 -4.05
C THR A 547 35.11 0.33 -3.52
N LYS A 548 35.40 1.59 -3.17
CA LYS A 548 34.37 2.55 -2.78
C LYS A 548 33.42 2.84 -3.92
N LEU A 549 32.23 3.30 -3.57
CA LEU A 549 31.21 3.69 -4.55
C LEU A 549 31.67 4.89 -5.37
N SER A 550 31.90 4.68 -6.67
CA SER A 550 32.29 5.73 -7.60
C SER A 550 31.08 6.31 -8.32
N ARG A 551 31.26 7.47 -8.95
CA ARG A 551 30.26 8.12 -9.79
C ARG A 551 29.76 7.21 -10.90
N ALA A 552 30.69 6.51 -11.61
CA ALA A 552 30.31 5.57 -12.66
C ALA A 552 29.48 4.39 -12.15
N MET A 553 29.73 3.91 -10.93
CA MET A 553 28.97 2.81 -10.35
C MET A 553 27.52 3.19 -10.07
N ILE A 554 27.25 4.40 -9.59
CA ILE A 554 25.90 4.88 -9.38
C ILE A 554 25.15 4.92 -10.72
N VAL A 555 25.75 5.51 -11.73
CA VAL A 555 25.14 5.66 -13.05
C VAL A 555 24.90 4.33 -13.76
N GLU A 556 25.84 3.38 -13.64
CA GLU A 556 25.68 2.03 -14.19
C GLU A 556 24.45 1.31 -13.63
N ILE A 557 24.23 1.44 -12.32
CA ILE A 557 23.07 0.82 -11.70
C ILE A 557 21.76 1.47 -12.14
N LEU A 558 21.72 2.81 -12.24
CA LEU A 558 20.55 3.50 -12.77
C LEU A 558 20.25 3.09 -14.22
N TYR A 559 21.29 2.97 -15.05
CA TYR A 559 21.19 2.50 -16.43
C TYR A 559 20.68 1.05 -16.53
N ALA A 560 21.16 0.17 -15.66
CA ALA A 560 20.72 -1.21 -15.58
C ALA A 560 19.26 -1.33 -15.08
N LEU A 561 18.83 -0.49 -14.12
CA LEU A 561 17.43 -0.41 -13.66
C LEU A 561 16.47 -0.01 -14.80
N GLU A 562 16.94 0.79 -15.76
CA GLU A 562 16.18 1.14 -16.97
C GLU A 562 16.27 0.07 -18.08
N GLY A 563 16.88 -1.07 -17.81
CA GLY A 563 16.96 -2.19 -18.73
C GLY A 563 18.00 -1.98 -19.85
N GLU A 564 19.04 -1.21 -19.59
CA GLU A 564 20.15 -0.93 -20.52
C GLU A 564 19.65 -0.42 -21.89
N PRO A 565 18.94 0.70 -21.95
CA PRO A 565 18.42 1.21 -23.21
C PRO A 565 19.54 1.46 -24.23
N ALA A 566 19.24 1.25 -25.52
CA ALA A 566 20.25 1.42 -26.58
C ALA A 566 20.76 2.86 -26.65
N VAL A 567 22.07 3.03 -26.51
CA VAL A 567 22.74 4.32 -26.58
C VAL A 567 23.08 4.67 -28.03
N THR A 568 22.69 5.85 -28.49
CA THR A 568 22.88 6.29 -29.90
C THR A 568 23.75 7.52 -30.06
N GLY A 569 24.28 8.10 -28.98
CA GLY A 569 25.05 9.33 -28.98
C GLY A 569 26.56 9.16 -28.95
N LYS A 570 27.28 10.27 -29.10
CA LYS A 570 28.73 10.31 -28.87
C LYS A 570 28.99 10.50 -27.36
N ASN A 571 30.04 9.89 -26.88
CA ASN A 571 30.57 10.12 -25.55
C ASN A 571 30.94 11.62 -25.39
N PRO A 572 30.33 12.37 -24.46
CA PRO A 572 30.60 13.77 -24.27
C PRO A 572 31.85 14.04 -23.41
N PHE A 573 32.42 13.00 -22.78
CA PHE A 573 33.50 13.14 -21.78
C PHE A 573 34.81 12.58 -22.27
N SER A 574 35.87 13.35 -22.11
CA SER A 574 37.23 13.01 -22.58
C SER A 574 37.94 11.97 -21.71
N ASP A 575 37.52 11.77 -20.48
CA ASP A 575 38.06 10.82 -19.50
C ASP A 575 37.23 9.53 -19.34
N VAL A 576 36.20 9.40 -20.13
CA VAL A 576 35.38 8.16 -20.27
C VAL A 576 35.87 7.46 -21.54
N ALA A 577 36.66 6.39 -21.38
CA ALA A 577 37.19 5.65 -22.51
C ALA A 577 36.05 4.84 -23.21
N ASP A 578 36.20 4.61 -24.51
CA ASP A 578 35.28 3.76 -25.24
C ASP A 578 35.43 2.29 -24.83
N ASN A 579 34.30 1.59 -24.71
CA ASN A 579 34.21 0.17 -24.34
C ASN A 579 34.57 -0.19 -22.89
N GLU A 580 34.62 0.77 -21.99
CA GLU A 580 34.62 0.50 -20.56
C GLU A 580 33.23 0.00 -20.11
N TRP A 581 33.16 -0.69 -18.97
CA TRP A 581 31.93 -1.25 -18.45
C TRP A 581 30.84 -0.19 -18.19
N TYR A 582 31.23 1.02 -17.88
CA TYR A 582 30.35 2.17 -17.59
C TYR A 582 30.10 3.10 -18.79
N THR A 583 30.74 2.88 -19.94
CA THR A 583 30.70 3.83 -21.06
C THR A 583 29.27 4.14 -21.52
N ASN A 584 28.50 3.09 -21.76
CA ASN A 584 27.11 3.23 -22.22
C ASN A 584 26.22 3.91 -21.15
N ALA A 585 26.40 3.53 -19.89
CA ALA A 585 25.66 4.10 -18.79
C ALA A 585 25.92 5.63 -18.66
N VAL A 586 27.19 6.02 -18.74
CA VAL A 586 27.56 7.45 -18.64
C VAL A 586 27.03 8.24 -19.84
N ILE A 587 27.09 7.69 -21.06
CA ILE A 587 26.54 8.35 -22.25
C ILE A 587 25.01 8.47 -22.13
N TRP A 588 24.33 7.39 -21.71
CA TRP A 588 22.89 7.38 -21.48
C TRP A 588 22.47 8.42 -20.43
N ALA A 589 23.14 8.46 -19.31
CA ALA A 589 22.85 9.39 -18.24
C ALA A 589 23.08 10.85 -18.64
N ALA A 590 24.13 11.11 -19.43
CA ALA A 590 24.38 12.44 -19.99
C ALA A 590 23.32 12.86 -21.02
N GLN A 591 22.84 11.91 -21.85
CA GLN A 591 21.78 12.16 -22.84
C GLN A 591 20.41 12.45 -22.23
N ASN A 592 20.15 11.90 -21.06
CA ASN A 592 18.91 12.10 -20.30
C ASN A 592 19.08 13.14 -19.18
N GLU A 593 20.14 13.94 -19.23
CA GLU A 593 20.44 15.02 -18.29
C GLU A 593 20.59 14.57 -16.81
N ILE A 594 20.68 13.24 -16.55
CA ILE A 594 20.86 12.66 -15.21
C ILE A 594 22.24 13.03 -14.62
N VAL A 595 23.24 13.20 -15.47
CA VAL A 595 24.58 13.62 -15.05
C VAL A 595 25.12 14.72 -15.94
N ALA A 596 25.78 15.69 -15.32
CA ALA A 596 26.72 16.61 -15.97
C ALA A 596 28.16 16.19 -15.64
N GLY A 597 29.12 16.70 -16.41
CA GLY A 597 30.53 16.52 -16.09
C GLY A 597 30.97 17.34 -14.86
N ILE A 598 32.21 17.12 -14.44
CA ILE A 598 32.87 17.88 -13.37
C ILE A 598 33.57 19.15 -13.89
N GLY A 599 33.35 19.53 -15.16
CA GLY A 599 34.06 20.59 -15.87
C GLY A 599 35.07 20.06 -16.88
N ASP A 600 35.54 20.92 -17.75
CA ASP A 600 36.56 20.62 -18.78
C ASP A 600 36.26 19.40 -19.67
N GLY A 601 35.00 19.07 -19.85
CA GLY A 601 34.58 17.89 -20.63
C GLY A 601 34.97 16.57 -19.97
N LYS A 602 34.99 16.50 -18.66
CA LYS A 602 35.30 15.30 -17.86
C LYS A 602 34.12 14.87 -17.01
N PHE A 603 34.03 13.57 -16.78
CA PHE A 603 33.01 12.95 -15.92
C PHE A 603 33.58 12.49 -14.56
N ASP A 604 34.85 12.16 -14.50
CA ASP A 604 35.51 11.52 -13.36
C ASP A 604 34.88 10.18 -12.94
N PRO A 605 34.90 9.16 -13.81
CA PRO A 605 34.16 7.91 -13.59
C PRO A 605 34.61 7.15 -12.33
N ASN A 606 35.86 7.24 -11.95
CA ASN A 606 36.45 6.54 -10.82
C ASN A 606 36.58 7.43 -9.54
N GLY A 607 36.15 8.68 -9.61
CA GLY A 607 36.11 9.57 -8.46
C GLY A 607 35.08 9.11 -7.41
N ASP A 608 35.43 9.25 -6.13
CA ASP A 608 34.51 9.03 -5.02
C ASP A 608 33.29 9.96 -5.19
N ALA A 609 32.08 9.46 -5.13
CA ALA A 609 30.88 10.29 -5.20
C ALA A 609 30.71 11.07 -3.89
N THR A 610 30.74 12.41 -3.98
CA THR A 610 30.46 13.28 -2.84
C THR A 610 28.96 13.28 -2.52
N ARG A 611 28.60 13.78 -1.32
CA ARG A 611 27.19 13.88 -0.90
C ARG A 611 26.38 14.77 -1.84
N GLU A 612 26.91 15.93 -2.22
CA GLU A 612 26.22 16.82 -3.15
C GLU A 612 26.10 16.21 -4.56
N GLN A 613 27.11 15.48 -5.02
CA GLN A 613 27.04 14.78 -6.31
C GLN A 613 26.05 13.63 -6.29
N THR A 614 25.99 12.88 -5.19
CA THR A 614 25.00 11.83 -5.00
C THR A 614 23.60 12.42 -4.99
N ALA A 615 23.36 13.50 -4.25
CA ALA A 615 22.08 14.20 -4.23
C ALA A 615 21.67 14.69 -5.62
N THR A 616 22.63 15.24 -6.39
CA THR A 616 22.38 15.72 -7.76
C THR A 616 21.98 14.57 -8.69
N ILE A 617 22.72 13.46 -8.69
CA ILE A 617 22.40 12.31 -9.55
C ILE A 617 21.01 11.74 -9.21
N LEU A 618 20.67 11.66 -7.93
CA LEU A 618 19.35 11.16 -7.49
C LEU A 618 18.21 12.13 -7.83
N HIS A 619 18.44 13.43 -7.72
CA HIS A 619 17.49 14.48 -8.10
C HIS A 619 17.18 14.43 -9.59
N GLU A 620 18.23 14.45 -10.43
CA GLU A 620 18.08 14.40 -11.89
C GLU A 620 17.44 13.07 -12.36
N TYR A 621 17.78 11.96 -11.68
CA TYR A 621 17.13 10.69 -11.98
C TYR A 621 15.65 10.68 -11.56
N ALA A 622 15.30 11.31 -10.44
CA ALA A 622 13.91 11.48 -10.04
C ALA A 622 13.13 12.32 -11.07
N MET A 623 13.72 13.40 -11.58
CA MET A 623 13.12 14.18 -12.68
C MET A 623 12.96 13.35 -13.97
N PHE A 624 13.99 12.57 -14.33
CA PHE A 624 13.91 11.65 -15.47
C PHE A 624 12.77 10.64 -15.34
N LYS A 625 12.47 10.20 -14.10
CA LYS A 625 11.34 9.31 -13.79
C LYS A 625 9.99 10.03 -13.74
N GLY A 626 9.95 11.33 -13.92
CA GLY A 626 8.74 12.14 -13.81
C GLY A 626 8.26 12.35 -12.37
N CYS A 627 9.14 12.14 -11.38
CA CYS A 627 8.84 12.44 -9.99
C CYS A 627 8.73 13.96 -9.77
N ASP A 628 7.89 14.36 -8.81
CA ASP A 628 7.83 15.75 -8.38
C ASP A 628 9.06 16.10 -7.54
N VAL A 629 9.93 16.94 -8.08
CA VAL A 629 11.14 17.40 -7.39
C VAL A 629 11.05 18.90 -7.01
N ASP A 630 9.91 19.54 -7.22
CA ASP A 630 9.68 20.97 -6.93
C ASP A 630 9.46 21.22 -5.41
N VAL A 631 10.24 20.55 -4.56
CA VAL A 631 10.22 20.75 -3.12
C VAL A 631 11.59 21.26 -2.65
N TYR A 632 11.59 22.26 -1.78
CA TYR A 632 12.81 22.96 -1.39
C TYR A 632 12.90 23.08 0.14
N GLY A 633 13.93 22.45 0.72
CA GLY A 633 14.28 22.57 2.14
C GLY A 633 15.10 23.82 2.45
N ASP A 634 15.09 24.23 3.70
CA ASP A 634 15.85 25.38 4.16
C ASP A 634 17.29 24.98 4.53
N LEU A 635 18.26 25.37 3.71
CA LEU A 635 19.67 25.13 3.98
C LEU A 635 20.25 26.09 5.04
N SER A 636 19.56 27.15 5.45
CA SER A 636 20.07 28.13 6.42
C SER A 636 20.27 27.55 7.83
N ALA A 637 19.66 26.38 8.10
CA ALA A 637 19.85 25.64 9.33
C ALA A 637 21.26 24.99 9.44
N PHE A 638 22.01 24.94 8.35
CA PHE A 638 23.32 24.29 8.29
C PHE A 638 24.44 25.30 8.21
N THR A 639 25.44 25.16 9.10
CA THR A 639 26.51 26.15 9.25
C THR A 639 27.52 26.18 8.11
N ASP A 640 27.48 25.19 7.21
CA ASP A 640 28.35 25.04 6.05
C ASP A 640 27.60 25.07 4.71
N MET A 641 26.40 25.69 4.69
CA MET A 641 25.58 25.82 3.47
C MET A 641 26.33 26.58 2.34
N ASP A 642 27.26 27.45 2.70
CA ASP A 642 28.12 28.21 1.78
C ASP A 642 29.12 27.32 1.03
N LYS A 643 29.38 26.10 1.52
CA LYS A 643 30.23 25.10 0.85
C LYS A 643 29.51 24.28 -0.20
N VAL A 644 28.17 24.37 -0.28
CA VAL A 644 27.44 23.71 -1.34
C VAL A 644 27.76 24.36 -2.69
N SER A 645 28.24 23.54 -3.61
CA SER A 645 28.57 23.99 -4.97
C SER A 645 27.32 24.55 -5.70
N ASP A 646 27.50 25.54 -6.55
CA ASP A 646 26.40 26.20 -7.25
C ASP A 646 25.55 25.22 -8.05
N PHE A 647 26.15 24.20 -8.67
CA PHE A 647 25.44 23.17 -9.43
C PHE A 647 24.55 22.26 -8.56
N ALA A 648 24.87 22.14 -7.29
CA ALA A 648 24.18 21.22 -6.37
C ALA A 648 23.16 21.90 -5.46
N LYS A 649 23.02 23.24 -5.51
CA LYS A 649 22.13 23.97 -4.59
C LYS A 649 20.69 23.50 -4.67
N GLU A 650 20.15 23.35 -5.87
CA GLU A 650 18.79 22.89 -6.10
C GLU A 650 18.61 21.46 -5.58
N SER A 651 19.46 20.55 -5.99
CA SER A 651 19.43 19.15 -5.57
C SER A 651 19.63 18.97 -4.06
N MET A 652 20.47 19.82 -3.43
CA MET A 652 20.66 19.78 -1.98
C MET A 652 19.47 20.32 -1.21
N THR A 653 18.80 21.39 -1.70
CA THR A 653 17.55 21.89 -1.11
C THR A 653 16.43 20.86 -1.24
N TRP A 654 16.33 20.22 -2.39
CA TRP A 654 15.42 19.10 -2.61
C TRP A 654 15.73 17.92 -1.65
N ALA A 655 16.99 17.50 -1.59
CA ALA A 655 17.40 16.38 -0.74
C ALA A 655 17.14 16.64 0.76
N VAL A 656 17.24 17.90 1.21
CA VAL A 656 16.85 18.29 2.57
C VAL A 656 15.34 18.28 2.74
N ALA A 657 14.57 18.77 1.79
CA ALA A 657 13.11 18.74 1.82
C ALA A 657 12.58 17.30 1.90
N GLU A 658 13.13 16.40 1.07
CA GLU A 658 12.79 14.97 1.06
C GLU A 658 13.41 14.18 2.21
N SER A 659 14.11 14.86 3.11
CA SER A 659 14.84 14.24 4.25
C SER A 659 15.89 13.21 3.83
N LEU A 660 16.36 13.25 2.59
CA LEU A 660 17.48 12.43 2.10
C LEU A 660 18.81 12.87 2.70
N ILE A 661 18.87 14.13 3.11
CA ILE A 661 20.01 14.72 3.83
C ILE A 661 19.48 15.53 5.02
N SER A 662 19.74 15.05 6.23
CA SER A 662 19.35 15.74 7.48
C SER A 662 20.51 16.46 8.16
N GLY A 663 21.70 16.46 7.56
CA GLY A 663 22.91 16.99 8.15
C GLY A 663 23.57 16.06 9.19
N ALA A 664 24.73 16.46 9.66
CA ALA A 664 25.46 15.79 10.73
C ALA A 664 25.83 16.83 11.81
N VAL A 665 25.89 16.40 13.07
CA VAL A 665 26.38 17.27 14.15
C VAL A 665 27.92 17.08 14.29
N VAL A 666 28.67 18.11 13.97
CA VAL A 666 30.12 18.15 14.12
C VAL A 666 30.48 19.35 15.00
N ASP A 667 31.21 19.14 16.09
CA ASP A 667 31.60 20.19 17.05
C ASP A 667 30.39 21.05 17.52
N HIS A 668 29.26 20.41 17.83
CA HIS A 668 28.01 21.06 18.23
C HIS A 668 27.34 21.94 17.14
N GLN A 669 27.73 21.79 15.88
CA GLN A 669 27.10 22.48 14.74
C GLN A 669 26.50 21.47 13.81
N THR A 670 25.31 21.81 13.24
CA THR A 670 24.69 21.01 12.20
C THR A 670 25.29 21.40 10.85
N VAL A 671 25.87 20.42 10.15
CA VAL A 671 26.58 20.61 8.87
C VAL A 671 25.97 19.68 7.79
N LEU A 672 26.01 20.12 6.55
CA LEU A 672 25.66 19.32 5.36
C LEU A 672 26.80 18.41 4.93
N ASP A 673 28.06 18.87 5.11
CA ASP A 673 29.26 18.22 4.60
C ASP A 673 29.15 17.85 3.10
N PRO A 674 28.89 18.82 2.21
CA PRO A 674 28.53 18.56 0.81
C PRO A 674 29.67 17.89 0.03
N GLN A 675 30.94 18.18 0.38
CA GLN A 675 32.15 17.60 -0.25
C GLN A 675 32.58 16.27 0.38
N GLY A 676 31.93 15.84 1.47
CA GLY A 676 32.20 14.55 2.12
C GLY A 676 31.77 13.39 1.26
N VAL A 677 32.46 12.26 1.36
CA VAL A 677 32.07 11.01 0.71
C VAL A 677 30.92 10.38 1.49
N THR A 678 29.94 9.83 0.77
CA THR A 678 28.77 9.20 1.39
C THR A 678 29.15 8.00 2.25
N THR A 679 28.85 8.09 3.54
CA THR A 679 29.11 7.01 4.51
C THR A 679 27.99 5.97 4.50
N ARG A 680 28.24 4.80 5.14
CA ARG A 680 27.25 3.71 5.24
C ARG A 680 25.95 4.13 5.92
N GLU A 681 26.02 4.93 6.97
CA GLU A 681 24.82 5.44 7.65
C GLU A 681 24.03 6.44 6.81
N GLN A 682 24.75 7.33 6.10
CA GLN A 682 24.13 8.28 5.19
C GLN A 682 23.49 7.57 4.00
N PHE A 683 24.17 6.56 3.47
CA PHE A 683 23.62 5.75 2.40
C PHE A 683 22.39 4.95 2.84
N ALA A 684 22.39 4.40 4.06
CA ALA A 684 21.22 3.73 4.62
C ALA A 684 20.00 4.67 4.72
N MET A 685 20.23 5.92 5.15
CA MET A 685 19.19 6.95 5.18
C MET A 685 18.71 7.31 3.76
N ILE A 686 19.64 7.60 2.85
CA ILE A 686 19.30 7.94 1.45
C ILE A 686 18.48 6.82 0.83
N MET A 687 18.89 5.57 0.98
CA MET A 687 18.13 4.42 0.44
C MET A 687 16.75 4.29 1.08
N ALA A 688 16.67 4.42 2.41
CA ALA A 688 15.40 4.36 3.11
C ALA A 688 14.42 5.42 2.58
N MET A 689 14.84 6.66 2.54
CA MET A 689 14.01 7.79 2.16
C MET A 689 13.73 7.83 0.65
N TYR A 690 14.75 7.56 -0.20
CA TYR A 690 14.61 7.59 -1.65
C TYR A 690 13.65 6.51 -2.16
N VAL A 691 13.75 5.30 -1.62
CA VAL A 691 12.82 4.21 -1.96
C VAL A 691 11.43 4.46 -1.41
N MET A 692 11.31 5.08 -0.23
CA MET A 692 10.00 5.34 0.39
C MET A 692 9.29 6.55 -0.20
N ASN A 693 10.02 7.60 -0.56
CA ASN A 693 9.44 8.91 -0.83
C ASN A 693 9.55 9.36 -2.30
N VAL A 694 10.55 8.87 -3.06
CA VAL A 694 10.90 9.49 -4.35
C VAL A 694 10.64 8.57 -5.55
N LEU A 695 11.04 7.30 -5.51
CA LEU A 695 10.92 6.44 -6.69
C LEU A 695 9.51 5.81 -6.81
N PRO A 696 8.75 6.12 -7.87
CA PRO A 696 7.74 5.20 -8.36
C PRO A 696 8.48 3.96 -8.90
N LEU A 697 8.39 2.83 -8.21
CA LEU A 697 9.11 1.60 -8.58
C LEU A 697 8.52 0.89 -9.80
N THR A 698 8.06 1.66 -10.80
CA THR A 698 7.63 1.13 -12.10
C THR A 698 8.13 2.00 -13.24
N PRO A 699 8.78 1.39 -14.25
CA PRO A 699 9.03 2.11 -15.50
C PRO A 699 7.68 2.44 -16.14
N GLU A 700 7.38 3.70 -16.40
CA GLU A 700 6.42 4.04 -17.46
C GLU A 700 6.89 3.35 -18.73
N GLU A 701 6.03 2.56 -19.38
CA GLU A 701 6.28 2.20 -20.78
C GLU A 701 6.43 3.50 -21.56
N PRO A 702 7.53 3.68 -22.30
CA PRO A 702 7.63 4.85 -23.17
C PRO A 702 6.39 4.89 -24.05
N THR A 703 5.61 5.94 -23.95
CA THR A 703 4.54 6.23 -24.89
C THR A 703 5.17 6.12 -26.27
N GLU A 704 4.71 5.18 -27.10
CA GLU A 704 5.14 5.12 -28.50
C GLU A 704 4.95 6.54 -29.07
N PRO A 705 5.98 7.12 -29.70
CA PRO A 705 5.80 8.40 -30.36
C PRO A 705 4.62 8.24 -31.31
N SER A 706 3.61 9.09 -31.14
CA SER A 706 2.45 9.13 -31.99
C SER A 706 2.98 9.14 -33.44
N VAL A 707 2.67 8.07 -34.18
CA VAL A 707 2.97 8.00 -35.61
C VAL A 707 2.37 9.24 -36.21
N PRO A 708 3.16 10.08 -36.89
CA PRO A 708 2.59 11.25 -37.61
C PRO A 708 1.50 10.71 -38.53
N THR A 709 0.29 11.19 -38.37
CA THR A 709 -0.80 10.92 -39.30
C THR A 709 -0.29 11.31 -40.69
N GLU A 710 -0.19 10.31 -41.56
CA GLU A 710 0.10 10.61 -43.01
C GLU A 710 -0.85 11.69 -43.50
N PRO A 711 -0.37 12.65 -44.25
CA PRO A 711 -1.24 13.65 -44.83
C PRO A 711 -2.27 12.95 -45.72
N SER A 712 -3.54 13.24 -45.47
CA SER A 712 -4.68 12.71 -46.20
C SER A 712 -4.44 12.90 -47.72
N VAL A 713 -4.36 11.76 -48.42
CA VAL A 713 -4.34 11.70 -49.88
C VAL A 713 -5.62 12.39 -50.41
N PRO A 714 -5.53 13.32 -51.37
CA PRO A 714 -6.72 13.94 -51.95
C PRO A 714 -7.60 12.85 -52.59
N THR A 715 -8.87 12.86 -52.26
CA THR A 715 -9.88 11.99 -52.85
C THR A 715 -9.94 12.18 -54.35
N GLU A 716 -9.67 11.13 -55.12
CA GLU A 716 -9.91 11.11 -56.58
C GLU A 716 -11.41 11.34 -56.87
N PRO A 717 -11.74 12.01 -57.99
CA PRO A 717 -13.13 12.26 -58.38
C PRO A 717 -13.83 10.94 -58.71
N SER A 718 -15.05 10.78 -58.16
CA SER A 718 -15.92 9.61 -58.31
C SER A 718 -16.18 9.29 -59.80
N VAL A 719 -15.86 8.04 -60.17
CA VAL A 719 -16.22 7.45 -61.46
C VAL A 719 -17.75 7.18 -61.46
N PRO A 720 -18.45 7.49 -62.58
CA PRO A 720 -19.90 7.23 -62.67
C PRO A 720 -20.22 5.71 -62.58
N ALA A 721 -21.27 5.37 -61.89
CA ALA A 721 -21.75 3.99 -61.70
C ALA A 721 -22.10 3.34 -63.03
N GLU A 722 -21.60 2.11 -63.28
CA GLU A 722 -22.02 1.24 -64.38
C GLU A 722 -23.50 0.74 -64.14
N PRO A 723 -24.25 0.50 -65.21
CA PRO A 723 -25.64 0.05 -65.11
C PRO A 723 -25.75 -1.40 -64.60
N SER A 724 -26.66 -1.64 -63.69
CA SER A 724 -26.97 -2.92 -63.06
C SER A 724 -27.32 -4.00 -64.08
N VAL A 725 -26.66 -5.18 -63.95
CA VAL A 725 -26.97 -6.42 -64.66
C VAL A 725 -28.26 -7.01 -64.07
N PRO A 726 -29.19 -7.53 -64.92
CA PRO A 726 -30.42 -8.16 -64.41
C PRO A 726 -30.19 -9.47 -63.69
N ALA A 727 -30.94 -9.70 -62.62
CA ALA A 727 -30.88 -10.90 -61.76
C ALA A 727 -31.25 -12.18 -62.56
N GLU A 728 -30.46 -13.25 -62.40
CA GLU A 728 -30.79 -14.59 -62.91
C GLU A 728 -31.97 -15.19 -62.14
N PRO A 729 -32.81 -16.04 -62.82
CA PRO A 729 -34.00 -16.64 -62.21
C PRO A 729 -33.62 -17.76 -61.23
N SER A 730 -34.30 -17.73 -60.11
CA SER A 730 -34.18 -18.70 -59.00
C SER A 730 -34.49 -20.15 -59.42
N VAL A 731 -33.60 -21.06 -59.05
CA VAL A 731 -33.76 -22.54 -59.20
C VAL A 731 -34.86 -23.02 -58.26
N PRO A 732 -35.76 -23.94 -58.70
CA PRO A 732 -36.81 -24.50 -57.86
C PRO A 732 -36.27 -25.41 -56.74
N ALA A 733 -36.87 -25.36 -55.56
CA ALA A 733 -36.54 -26.20 -54.40
C ALA A 733 -36.86 -27.68 -54.66
N GLU A 734 -35.94 -28.56 -54.26
CA GLU A 734 -36.15 -30.03 -54.27
C GLU A 734 -37.23 -30.43 -53.26
N PRO A 735 -38.00 -31.51 -53.55
CA PRO A 735 -39.06 -31.97 -52.68
C PRO A 735 -38.54 -32.73 -51.46
N SER A 736 -39.13 -32.43 -50.29
CA SER A 736 -38.86 -33.02 -48.98
C SER A 736 -39.11 -34.52 -48.93
N VAL A 737 -38.16 -35.27 -48.38
CA VAL A 737 -38.22 -36.72 -48.08
C VAL A 737 -39.24 -36.96 -46.97
N PRO A 738 -40.12 -37.99 -47.04
CA PRO A 738 -41.10 -38.30 -46.02
C PRO A 738 -40.45 -38.89 -44.76
N ALA A 739 -40.98 -38.53 -43.59
CA ALA A 739 -40.54 -39.02 -42.27
C ALA A 739 -40.86 -40.52 -42.10
N GLU A 740 -39.93 -41.29 -41.55
CA GLU A 740 -40.11 -42.68 -41.13
C GLU A 740 -41.12 -42.82 -39.97
N PRO A 741 -41.89 -43.94 -39.89
CA PRO A 741 -42.88 -44.14 -38.85
C PRO A 741 -42.26 -44.56 -37.52
N SER A 742 -42.77 -43.97 -36.43
CA SER A 742 -42.43 -44.23 -35.03
C SER A 742 -42.73 -45.68 -34.60
N VAL A 743 -41.78 -46.32 -33.92
CA VAL A 743 -41.85 -47.65 -33.29
C VAL A 743 -42.74 -47.54 -32.03
N PRO A 744 -43.65 -48.51 -31.73
CA PRO A 744 -44.51 -48.50 -30.56
C PRO A 744 -43.74 -48.84 -29.28
N ALA A 745 -44.14 -48.17 -28.15
CA ALA A 745 -43.62 -48.42 -26.83
C ALA A 745 -44.03 -49.81 -26.28
N GLU A 746 -43.10 -50.49 -25.62
CA GLU A 746 -43.34 -51.73 -24.87
C GLU A 746 -44.10 -51.44 -23.54
N PRO A 747 -44.93 -52.38 -23.04
CA PRO A 747 -45.73 -52.17 -21.82
C PRO A 747 -44.93 -52.43 -20.55
N SER A 748 -45.16 -51.57 -19.56
CA SER A 748 -44.64 -51.65 -18.19
C SER A 748 -45.19 -52.89 -17.44
N ALA A 749 -44.31 -53.62 -16.76
CA ALA A 749 -44.58 -54.70 -15.83
C ALA A 749 -45.03 -54.18 -14.45
N PRO A 750 -45.81 -54.97 -13.67
CA PRO A 750 -46.56 -54.49 -12.51
C PRO A 750 -45.70 -54.42 -11.23
N GLN A 751 -46.08 -53.47 -10.39
CA GLN A 751 -45.63 -53.33 -9.01
C GLN A 751 -46.09 -54.50 -8.16
N ASP A 752 -45.19 -55.08 -7.38
CA ASP A 752 -45.52 -56.01 -6.30
C ASP A 752 -45.28 -55.27 -4.94
N GLN A 753 -46.35 -55.29 -4.16
CA GLN A 753 -46.40 -54.84 -2.76
C GLN A 753 -46.13 -56.03 -1.84
N SER A 754 -45.19 -55.85 -0.88
CA SER A 754 -45.22 -56.53 0.41
C SER A 754 -44.33 -55.75 1.38
N VAL A 755 -44.85 -55.02 2.33
CA VAL A 755 -45.26 -55.26 3.69
C VAL A 755 -44.28 -56.17 4.50
N ILE A 756 -43.81 -55.62 5.59
CA ILE A 756 -43.62 -56.12 6.97
C ILE A 756 -42.32 -55.58 7.59
N GLU A 757 -42.44 -54.63 8.52
CA GLU A 757 -42.26 -54.69 10.00
C GLU A 757 -40.90 -55.17 10.60
N HIS A 758 -40.54 -54.37 11.61
CA HIS A 758 -39.73 -54.63 12.83
C HIS A 758 -38.20 -54.55 12.74
N SER A 759 -37.58 -53.63 13.34
CA SER A 759 -37.28 -53.32 14.77
C SER A 759 -36.42 -52.08 14.87
#